data_c5b871680cc3aab1f811813ce3ee6f57
#
_entry.id   c5b871680cc3aab1f811813ce3ee6f57
#
_cell.length_a   1.000
_cell.length_b   1.000
_cell.length_c   1.000
_cell.angle_alpha   90.00
_cell.angle_beta   90.00
_cell.angle_gamma   90.00
#
_symmetry.space_group_name_H-M   'P 1'
#
loop_
_entity.id
_entity.type
_entity.pdbx_description
1 polymer ?
#
loop_
_entity_poly.entity_id
_entity_poly.type
_entity_poly.pdbx_seq_one_letter_code
_entity_poly.pdbx_strand_id
1 'polypeptide(L)'
;MKTVLIYAFLLFCPLWLTAQVPSKPEPKRNSPTTAPKSQLQEQAPKDSLPQPAFSPQLSPNDSLSANDTLRQKIRISPDSLSTKVEYYARDSIINDLLERKTYLYGNARVQYEDILLEADYIELDWNQQELHAHGLPDSSGLLQGRPRFSDGSQEFQAKELRYNFSSRKGFIIDGRSTYEDLYLHTRQAKFISDIDTAGHDLIYGQSAIFTTCNAEHPHYGIRSTKQKIITDKIVIVGPSNLELLDVPSPLWLPFGFFPLSKKRSTGLIFPRDYNYDPNFGFGFQNVGWYFPVGDRLGLQLTTDLYFKGSFRLRVVGDYAKRYKYRGQFRLEYANLLSENALAQVGRRQTFLIQIDHKQDQRAHPSRNIGGSINIQTGNALQLNYNDANSQLTNTLRSNFSWRESFPGKPYSLSLNFNHSQNTQTQKITINFPTFNFQTLNLYPFKRKEAVGSKKWYEDIVLTYSTEAKATLSTIDTLLFSPEIKDDIRYGARHNASMSSSFKLFKYLNLNPSVNYKEYWYFDHLQRSFDPDTSFIYKYEIDSETGDTLQATITDTLYGQILTDTLRQFSAVRQFDVRATLNTKLFGTVLFRKGPLRGLRHIMTPSISLVYEPDYTRPGWGYFQALPVDSRKPDSLIYFNRFQGALYGTPSTSSQGLRIDYSLRNIFEAKLFSPRDSGTHNIALLRRFDLKGSYSLAAEEFKFSQLTLDGTTNLLWGLSTVNFNFRFDPYETNEDGQRINTFVWDKRRKPLRFVSGNLNLTFARVSLDRLRKLINEKQNKPQKETSTNELLDFFSGLSLSYNLRWTFLPDTAYINTHSIDLRGSLPLSELWRVQIGSFGYDFHRKRITYPSFTISRDLHCWEMGLSWYPTNDAYTFHLRVDTGTPLDFINIPYNKGTQSTFTGFR
;
A
#
# COMPACT_ATOMS: atom_id res chain seq x y z
N MET A 1 12.04 15.70 -30.86
CA MET A 1 11.40 15.41 -29.58
C MET A 1 10.47 14.20 -29.58
N LYS A 2 9.72 13.90 -30.64
CA LYS A 2 8.97 12.63 -30.76
C LYS A 2 9.87 11.38 -30.74
N THR A 3 11.11 11.52 -31.16
CA THR A 3 12.08 10.42 -31.22
C THR A 3 12.73 10.05 -29.90
N VAL A 4 12.86 10.96 -28.96
CA VAL A 4 13.51 10.69 -27.65
C VAL A 4 12.55 9.97 -26.67
N LEU A 5 11.26 10.26 -26.75
CA LEU A 5 10.24 9.52 -25.95
C LEU A 5 10.02 8.11 -26.51
N ILE A 6 10.13 7.94 -27.82
CA ILE A 6 10.08 6.62 -28.47
C ILE A 6 11.34 5.80 -28.13
N TYR A 7 12.50 6.42 -28.04
CA TYR A 7 13.73 5.74 -27.62
C TYR A 7 13.74 5.37 -26.13
N ALA A 8 13.14 6.17 -25.26
CA ALA A 8 12.96 5.79 -23.85
C ALA A 8 11.96 4.63 -23.68
N PHE A 9 10.92 4.57 -24.53
CA PHE A 9 9.96 3.46 -24.53
C PHE A 9 10.52 2.22 -25.24
N LEU A 10 11.38 2.38 -26.24
CA LEU A 10 12.05 1.29 -26.96
C LEU A 10 13.25 0.72 -26.20
N LEU A 11 13.84 1.44 -25.25
CA LEU A 11 14.87 0.91 -24.34
C LEU A 11 14.30 -0.06 -23.29
N PHE A 12 12.99 -0.06 -23.06
CA PHE A 12 12.32 -1.06 -22.24
C PHE A 12 11.79 -2.28 -23.00
N CYS A 13 11.79 -2.26 -24.34
CA CYS A 13 11.19 -3.30 -25.16
C CYS A 13 12.13 -4.29 -25.89
N PRO A 14 13.47 -4.16 -25.98
CA PRO A 14 14.25 -5.06 -26.82
C PRO A 14 14.93 -6.24 -26.12
N LEU A 15 14.44 -6.69 -24.95
CA LEU A 15 15.00 -7.90 -24.32
C LEU A 15 14.13 -9.17 -24.51
N TRP A 16 13.18 -9.13 -25.44
CA TRP A 16 12.27 -10.27 -25.68
C TRP A 16 12.38 -10.96 -27.04
N LEU A 17 13.32 -10.54 -27.90
CA LEU A 17 13.48 -11.12 -29.22
C LEU A 17 14.97 -11.42 -29.53
N THR A 18 15.55 -12.38 -28.88
CA THR A 18 16.57 -13.30 -29.38
C THR A 18 16.99 -14.27 -28.28
N ALA A 19 16.23 -15.33 -28.10
CA ALA A 19 16.73 -16.55 -27.48
C ALA A 19 16.47 -17.68 -28.50
N GLN A 20 17.42 -17.92 -29.36
CA GLN A 20 17.53 -19.16 -30.13
C GLN A 20 17.71 -20.33 -29.15
N VAL A 21 16.89 -21.33 -29.33
CA VAL A 21 16.87 -22.60 -28.64
C VAL A 21 18.10 -23.43 -29.06
N PRO A 22 18.91 -23.94 -28.13
CA PRO A 22 19.71 -25.12 -28.42
C PRO A 22 18.96 -26.34 -27.88
N SER A 23 18.92 -27.36 -28.77
CA SER A 23 18.36 -28.68 -28.62
C SER A 23 18.90 -29.44 -27.40
N LYS A 24 18.00 -30.17 -26.75
CA LYS A 24 18.26 -31.18 -25.70
C LYS A 24 19.14 -32.31 -26.18
N PRO A 25 19.92 -32.91 -25.30
CA PRO A 25 20.16 -34.35 -25.32
C PRO A 25 19.40 -35.03 -24.16
N GLU A 26 18.84 -36.19 -24.48
CA GLU A 26 18.08 -37.08 -23.58
C GLU A 26 18.94 -37.68 -22.46
N PRO A 27 18.36 -37.98 -21.28
CA PRO A 27 19.08 -38.64 -20.21
C PRO A 27 18.84 -40.15 -20.24
N LYS A 28 19.92 -40.90 -20.14
CA LYS A 28 19.94 -42.35 -19.91
C LYS A 28 19.43 -42.70 -18.51
N ARG A 29 18.57 -43.72 -18.47
CA ARG A 29 18.11 -44.43 -17.28
C ARG A 29 19.25 -45.13 -16.54
N ASN A 30 19.28 -45.00 -15.23
CA ASN A 30 19.74 -46.06 -14.32
C ASN A 30 19.07 -45.87 -12.95
N SER A 31 18.42 -46.92 -12.51
CA SER A 31 17.87 -47.17 -11.16
C SER A 31 18.80 -48.12 -10.38
N PRO A 32 18.49 -48.50 -9.13
CA PRO A 32 18.25 -47.75 -7.90
C PRO A 32 19.21 -48.24 -6.76
N THR A 33 19.32 -47.52 -5.68
CA THR A 33 19.85 -48.10 -4.42
C THR A 33 19.26 -47.38 -3.18
N THR A 34 18.49 -48.19 -2.48
CA THR A 34 18.19 -48.34 -1.02
C THR A 34 18.38 -47.18 -0.04
N ALA A 35 17.31 -47.05 0.76
CA ALA A 35 17.09 -46.25 1.97
C ALA A 35 18.03 -46.57 3.15
N PRO A 36 18.00 -45.77 4.25
CA PRO A 36 17.23 -46.22 5.40
C PRO A 36 16.40 -45.15 6.12
N LYS A 37 15.41 -45.70 6.80
CA LYS A 37 14.41 -45.05 7.66
C LYS A 37 15.02 -44.43 8.91
N SER A 38 14.44 -43.37 9.42
CA SER A 38 14.31 -43.13 10.85
C SER A 38 12.94 -42.52 11.18
N GLN A 39 12.30 -43.11 12.16
CA GLN A 39 11.00 -42.81 12.73
C GLN A 39 11.09 -41.57 13.63
N LEU A 40 10.05 -40.80 13.70
CA LEU A 40 9.60 -40.18 14.95
C LEU A 40 8.07 -40.02 14.88
N GLN A 41 7.44 -40.65 15.86
CA GLN A 41 6.04 -40.61 16.18
C GLN A 41 5.70 -39.27 16.83
N GLU A 42 4.53 -38.73 16.53
CA GLU A 42 3.79 -37.94 17.50
C GLU A 42 2.29 -38.20 17.36
N GLN A 43 1.67 -38.43 18.53
CA GLN A 43 0.36 -38.96 18.74
C GLN A 43 -0.73 -37.90 18.62
N ALA A 44 -1.86 -38.27 18.06
CA ALA A 44 -3.13 -37.56 18.19
C ALA A 44 -4.11 -38.35 19.06
N PRO A 45 -4.97 -37.73 19.86
CA PRO A 45 -5.96 -38.44 20.63
C PRO A 45 -7.24 -38.70 19.84
N LYS A 46 -7.72 -39.93 20.02
CA LYS A 46 -9.01 -40.47 19.56
C LYS A 46 -10.16 -39.92 20.40
N ASP A 47 -11.27 -39.65 19.76
CA ASP A 47 -12.56 -40.04 20.32
C ASP A 47 -13.50 -40.46 19.19
N SER A 48 -13.94 -41.65 19.27
CA SER A 48 -14.77 -42.41 18.37
C SER A 48 -16.12 -42.77 18.98
N LEU A 49 -17.17 -42.69 18.24
CA LEU A 49 -18.37 -43.50 18.46
C LEU A 49 -18.81 -44.16 17.14
N PRO A 50 -19.39 -45.39 17.16
CA PRO A 50 -19.31 -46.33 16.07
C PRO A 50 -20.56 -46.41 15.19
N GLN A 51 -20.34 -46.64 13.92
CA GLN A 51 -21.37 -47.17 12.99
C GLN A 51 -21.19 -48.66 12.79
N PRO A 52 -22.27 -49.44 12.66
CA PRO A 52 -22.17 -50.87 12.42
C PRO A 52 -22.03 -51.18 10.93
N ALA A 53 -21.00 -51.95 10.63
CA ALA A 53 -20.80 -52.57 9.32
C ALA A 53 -21.61 -53.87 9.22
N PHE A 54 -22.32 -54.07 8.13
CA PHE A 54 -22.73 -55.37 7.63
C PHE A 54 -22.17 -55.56 6.21
N SER A 55 -21.21 -56.43 6.10
CA SER A 55 -20.80 -57.04 4.83
C SER A 55 -21.07 -58.56 4.92
N PRO A 56 -21.69 -59.16 3.97
CA PRO A 56 -21.58 -60.64 3.82
C PRO A 56 -20.50 -60.91 2.75
N GLN A 57 -19.49 -61.69 3.17
CA GLN A 57 -18.61 -62.44 2.30
C GLN A 57 -19.36 -63.62 1.68
N LEU A 58 -19.19 -63.83 0.38
CA LEU A 58 -19.47 -65.09 -0.29
C LEU A 58 -18.15 -65.61 -0.84
N SER A 59 -17.80 -66.78 -0.36
CA SER A 59 -16.72 -67.66 -0.86
C SER A 59 -17.09 -68.42 -2.16
N PRO A 60 -16.12 -68.74 -3.02
CA PRO A 60 -16.38 -69.46 -4.27
C PRO A 60 -16.28 -70.95 -4.04
N ASN A 61 -17.25 -71.70 -4.57
CA ASN A 61 -17.12 -72.97 -5.23
C ASN A 61 -18.48 -73.61 -5.31
N ASP A 62 -18.96 -73.78 -6.51
CA ASP A 62 -19.32 -75.08 -7.06
C ASP A 62 -19.73 -74.99 -8.53
N SER A 63 -18.94 -75.60 -9.33
CA SER A 63 -19.26 -75.92 -10.71
C SER A 63 -20.42 -76.92 -10.74
N LEU A 64 -21.44 -76.69 -11.58
CA LEU A 64 -22.03 -77.76 -12.43
C LEU A 64 -23.13 -77.25 -13.37
N SER A 65 -22.93 -77.60 -14.61
CA SER A 65 -23.83 -77.95 -15.73
C SER A 65 -24.80 -76.86 -16.28
N ALA A 66 -24.55 -76.71 -17.55
CA ALA A 66 -25.44 -76.07 -18.51
C ALA A 66 -26.83 -76.70 -18.50
N ASN A 67 -27.84 -75.82 -18.49
CA ASN A 67 -29.07 -76.00 -19.19
C ASN A 67 -29.62 -74.66 -19.68
N ASP A 68 -29.76 -74.65 -20.95
CA ASP A 68 -30.39 -73.72 -21.83
C ASP A 68 -31.78 -73.36 -21.31
N THR A 69 -32.00 -72.14 -20.80
CA THR A 69 -33.30 -71.53 -20.64
C THR A 69 -33.28 -70.17 -21.24
N LEU A 70 -33.97 -70.05 -22.34
CA LEU A 70 -34.35 -68.81 -23.04
C LEU A 70 -34.39 -67.56 -22.13
N ARG A 71 -33.36 -66.80 -22.20
CA ARG A 71 -33.48 -65.33 -21.79
C ARG A 71 -34.49 -64.72 -22.76
N GLN A 72 -35.76 -64.75 -22.40
CA GLN A 72 -36.68 -63.80 -22.98
C GLN A 72 -36.03 -62.40 -22.76
N LYS A 73 -35.55 -61.74 -23.83
CA LYS A 73 -35.33 -60.37 -23.91
C LYS A 73 -36.62 -59.65 -23.49
N ILE A 74 -36.71 -59.25 -22.26
CA ILE A 74 -37.74 -58.31 -21.82
C ILE A 74 -37.67 -57.14 -22.82
N ARG A 75 -38.60 -57.04 -23.72
CA ARG A 75 -38.77 -55.89 -24.59
C ARG A 75 -39.16 -54.72 -23.64
N ILE A 76 -38.23 -53.93 -23.26
CA ILE A 76 -38.48 -52.67 -22.59
C ILE A 76 -39.28 -51.84 -23.57
N SER A 77 -40.47 -51.39 -23.17
CA SER A 77 -41.31 -50.50 -24.00
C SER A 77 -40.50 -49.29 -24.42
N PRO A 78 -40.61 -48.79 -25.65
CA PRO A 78 -39.98 -47.55 -26.07
C PRO A 78 -40.33 -46.32 -25.16
N ASP A 79 -41.40 -46.45 -24.40
CA ASP A 79 -41.93 -45.44 -23.47
C ASP A 79 -41.48 -45.63 -22.02
N SER A 80 -40.55 -46.61 -21.75
CA SER A 80 -40.04 -46.84 -20.42
C SER A 80 -38.98 -45.78 -20.07
N LEU A 81 -39.04 -45.25 -18.85
CA LEU A 81 -38.04 -44.35 -18.30
C LEU A 81 -36.67 -45.02 -18.25
N SER A 82 -35.59 -44.25 -18.40
CA SER A 82 -34.20 -44.76 -18.44
C SER A 82 -33.77 -45.41 -17.12
N THR A 83 -34.31 -44.92 -16.00
CA THR A 83 -34.04 -45.42 -14.64
C THR A 83 -35.36 -45.54 -13.84
N LYS A 84 -35.27 -46.18 -12.68
CA LYS A 84 -36.42 -46.24 -11.75
C LYS A 84 -36.67 -44.86 -11.13
N VAL A 85 -37.94 -44.51 -10.91
CA VAL A 85 -38.35 -43.36 -10.10
C VAL A 85 -38.49 -43.86 -8.66
N GLU A 86 -37.75 -43.23 -7.75
CA GLU A 86 -37.90 -43.47 -6.31
C GLU A 86 -38.77 -42.35 -5.71
N TYR A 87 -39.78 -42.76 -4.93
CA TYR A 87 -40.64 -41.77 -4.29
C TYR A 87 -40.95 -42.17 -2.85
N TYR A 88 -41.12 -41.16 -2.05
CA TYR A 88 -41.44 -41.26 -0.62
C TYR A 88 -42.39 -40.12 -0.19
N ALA A 89 -43.26 -40.43 0.74
CA ALA A 89 -44.06 -39.42 1.43
C ALA A 89 -44.18 -39.80 2.91
N ARG A 90 -44.24 -38.77 3.79
CA ARG A 90 -44.34 -38.99 5.21
C ARG A 90 -45.75 -39.38 5.65
N ASP A 91 -46.79 -38.75 5.08
CA ASP A 91 -48.15 -38.88 5.60
C ASP A 91 -48.93 -39.94 4.83
N SER A 92 -49.02 -39.89 3.50
CA SER A 92 -49.69 -40.94 2.74
C SER A 92 -49.23 -41.01 1.30
N ILE A 93 -49.32 -42.24 0.74
CA ILE A 93 -49.09 -42.53 -0.69
C ILE A 93 -50.36 -43.19 -1.21
N ILE A 94 -51.01 -42.58 -2.15
CA ILE A 94 -52.23 -43.13 -2.79
C ILE A 94 -51.92 -43.46 -4.26
N ASN A 95 -52.07 -44.72 -4.64
CA ASN A 95 -51.89 -45.19 -5.99
C ASN A 95 -53.30 -45.44 -6.64
N ASP A 96 -53.67 -44.66 -7.62
CA ASP A 96 -54.83 -44.92 -8.46
C ASP A 96 -54.41 -45.76 -9.66
N LEU A 97 -54.80 -47.05 -9.63
CA LEU A 97 -54.47 -48.02 -10.66
C LEU A 97 -55.27 -47.81 -11.94
N LEU A 98 -56.46 -47.18 -11.86
CA LEU A 98 -57.32 -46.90 -13.03
C LEU A 98 -56.78 -45.75 -13.86
N GLU A 99 -56.44 -44.67 -13.17
CA GLU A 99 -55.90 -43.47 -13.81
C GLU A 99 -54.37 -43.55 -13.97
N ARG A 100 -53.72 -44.55 -13.37
CA ARG A 100 -52.25 -44.70 -13.30
C ARG A 100 -51.57 -43.45 -12.75
N LYS A 101 -52.06 -42.97 -11.63
CA LYS A 101 -51.54 -41.84 -10.91
C LYS A 101 -51.12 -42.20 -9.51
N THR A 102 -50.05 -41.56 -9.03
CA THR A 102 -49.61 -41.71 -7.66
C THR A 102 -49.62 -40.35 -6.98
N TYR A 103 -50.28 -40.24 -5.85
CA TYR A 103 -50.39 -39.02 -5.04
C TYR A 103 -49.58 -39.17 -3.75
N LEU A 104 -48.72 -38.23 -3.51
CA LEU A 104 -47.80 -38.23 -2.36
C LEU A 104 -48.12 -37.04 -1.47
N TYR A 105 -48.41 -37.24 -0.19
CA TYR A 105 -48.77 -36.20 0.79
C TYR A 105 -47.80 -36.16 1.95
N GLY A 106 -47.39 -34.92 2.33
CA GLY A 106 -46.56 -34.62 3.50
C GLY A 106 -45.07 -34.88 3.28
N ASN A 107 -44.28 -33.87 3.16
CA ASN A 107 -42.84 -33.96 2.88
C ASN A 107 -42.53 -35.02 1.80
N ALA A 108 -43.28 -34.95 0.74
CA ALA A 108 -43.13 -35.88 -0.38
C ALA A 108 -41.82 -35.60 -1.12
N ARG A 109 -41.18 -36.72 -1.55
CA ARG A 109 -39.90 -36.66 -2.25
C ARG A 109 -39.95 -37.61 -3.45
N VAL A 110 -39.50 -37.13 -4.59
CA VAL A 110 -39.34 -37.92 -5.81
C VAL A 110 -37.91 -37.75 -6.30
N GLN A 111 -37.25 -38.84 -6.60
CA GLN A 111 -35.90 -38.87 -7.16
C GLN A 111 -35.89 -39.66 -8.47
N TYR A 112 -35.33 -39.05 -9.51
CA TYR A 112 -35.15 -39.62 -10.82
C TYR A 112 -33.81 -39.16 -11.41
N GLU A 113 -32.89 -40.12 -11.64
CA GLU A 113 -31.49 -39.78 -11.99
C GLU A 113 -30.87 -38.83 -10.99
N ASP A 114 -30.36 -37.69 -11.45
CA ASP A 114 -29.80 -36.60 -10.61
C ASP A 114 -30.87 -35.60 -10.14
N ILE A 115 -32.11 -35.80 -10.55
CA ILE A 115 -33.24 -34.91 -10.22
C ILE A 115 -33.84 -35.31 -8.88
N LEU A 116 -33.96 -34.32 -7.99
CA LEU A 116 -34.62 -34.45 -6.70
C LEU A 116 -35.72 -33.39 -6.59
N LEU A 117 -36.96 -33.82 -6.33
CA LEU A 117 -38.07 -32.90 -6.03
C LEU A 117 -38.64 -33.21 -4.65
N GLU A 118 -38.80 -32.17 -3.87
CA GLU A 118 -39.39 -32.22 -2.53
C GLU A 118 -40.57 -31.24 -2.47
N ALA A 119 -41.72 -31.64 -1.95
CA ALA A 119 -42.90 -30.79 -1.74
C ALA A 119 -43.85 -31.40 -0.72
N ASP A 120 -44.85 -30.67 -0.22
CA ASP A 120 -45.89 -31.26 0.62
C ASP A 120 -46.88 -32.05 -0.17
N TYR A 121 -47.08 -31.76 -1.46
CA TYR A 121 -47.89 -32.52 -2.38
C TYR A 121 -47.20 -32.74 -3.70
N ILE A 122 -47.14 -34.00 -4.16
CA ILE A 122 -46.62 -34.42 -5.45
C ILE A 122 -47.59 -35.41 -6.09
N GLU A 123 -48.01 -35.12 -7.31
CA GLU A 123 -48.78 -36.01 -8.17
C GLU A 123 -47.89 -36.54 -9.31
N LEU A 124 -47.81 -37.84 -9.49
CA LEU A 124 -47.10 -38.52 -10.55
C LEU A 124 -48.14 -39.11 -11.53
N ASP A 125 -48.20 -38.63 -12.74
CA ASP A 125 -48.97 -39.20 -13.85
C ASP A 125 -48.06 -40.08 -14.70
N TRP A 126 -48.26 -41.39 -14.59
CA TRP A 126 -47.46 -42.39 -15.30
C TRP A 126 -47.81 -42.51 -16.79
N ASN A 127 -49.03 -42.08 -17.19
CA ASN A 127 -49.43 -42.05 -18.60
C ASN A 127 -48.76 -40.94 -19.38
N GLN A 128 -48.71 -39.77 -18.77
CA GLN A 128 -48.09 -38.58 -19.36
C GLN A 128 -46.62 -38.44 -19.01
N GLN A 129 -46.11 -39.32 -18.10
CA GLN A 129 -44.77 -39.24 -17.54
C GLN A 129 -44.48 -37.83 -16.96
N GLU A 130 -45.47 -37.26 -16.31
CA GLU A 130 -45.45 -35.90 -15.78
C GLU A 130 -45.62 -35.94 -14.26
N LEU A 131 -44.92 -34.98 -13.65
CA LEU A 131 -44.94 -34.76 -12.23
C LEU A 131 -45.47 -33.35 -11.99
N HIS A 132 -46.43 -33.22 -11.06
CA HIS A 132 -46.99 -31.95 -10.62
C HIS A 132 -46.82 -31.81 -9.11
N ALA A 133 -46.19 -30.71 -8.66
CA ALA A 133 -45.92 -30.48 -7.23
C ALA A 133 -46.36 -29.08 -6.81
N HIS A 134 -46.94 -28.97 -5.62
CA HIS A 134 -47.28 -27.70 -5.00
C HIS A 134 -47.25 -27.81 -3.46
N GLY A 135 -47.21 -26.68 -2.77
CA GLY A 135 -47.35 -26.63 -1.33
C GLY A 135 -48.79 -26.76 -0.90
N LEU A 136 -49.04 -27.20 0.31
CA LEU A 136 -50.35 -27.27 0.93
C LEU A 136 -50.60 -26.03 1.86
N PRO A 137 -51.84 -25.49 1.86
CA PRO A 137 -52.16 -24.40 2.78
C PRO A 137 -52.27 -24.93 4.22
N ASP A 138 -51.67 -24.22 5.16
CA ASP A 138 -51.86 -24.45 6.58
C ASP A 138 -53.17 -23.89 7.12
N SER A 139 -53.43 -24.02 8.39
CA SER A 139 -54.64 -23.52 9.05
C SER A 139 -54.80 -21.97 9.00
N SER A 140 -53.75 -21.24 8.65
CA SER A 140 -53.73 -19.79 8.44
C SER A 140 -53.83 -19.38 6.96
N GLY A 141 -53.89 -20.36 6.03
CA GLY A 141 -53.92 -20.13 4.61
C GLY A 141 -52.55 -19.89 3.95
N LEU A 142 -51.47 -19.99 4.71
CA LEU A 142 -50.10 -19.88 4.19
C LEU A 142 -49.67 -21.22 3.57
N LEU A 143 -49.10 -21.16 2.36
CA LEU A 143 -48.56 -22.34 1.68
C LEU A 143 -47.29 -22.84 2.35
N GLN A 144 -47.35 -24.04 2.89
CA GLN A 144 -46.22 -24.78 3.48
C GLN A 144 -45.70 -25.82 2.48
N GLY A 145 -44.42 -26.21 2.64
CA GLY A 145 -43.83 -27.27 1.84
C GLY A 145 -43.79 -26.95 0.33
N ARG A 146 -43.43 -25.75 -0.05
CA ARG A 146 -43.29 -25.33 -1.45
C ARG A 146 -42.32 -26.30 -2.19
N PRO A 147 -42.61 -26.63 -3.43
CA PRO A 147 -41.74 -27.45 -4.27
C PRO A 147 -40.29 -26.95 -4.30
N ARG A 148 -39.36 -27.83 -4.04
CA ARG A 148 -37.91 -27.61 -4.13
C ARG A 148 -37.36 -28.62 -5.11
N PHE A 149 -36.84 -28.15 -6.20
CA PHE A 149 -36.28 -28.96 -7.27
C PHE A 149 -34.77 -28.76 -7.31
N SER A 150 -34.05 -29.87 -7.48
CA SER A 150 -32.59 -29.87 -7.69
C SER A 150 -32.27 -30.92 -8.77
N ASP A 151 -31.39 -30.56 -9.72
CA ASP A 151 -30.87 -31.47 -10.73
C ASP A 151 -29.35 -31.66 -10.61
N GLY A 152 -28.80 -31.56 -9.38
CA GLY A 152 -27.39 -31.71 -9.10
C GLY A 152 -26.56 -30.44 -9.40
N SER A 153 -26.93 -29.66 -10.42
CA SER A 153 -26.23 -28.40 -10.78
C SER A 153 -26.97 -27.14 -10.32
N GLN A 154 -28.29 -27.22 -10.21
CA GLN A 154 -29.15 -26.10 -9.87
C GLN A 154 -30.19 -26.46 -8.84
N GLU A 155 -30.57 -25.47 -8.07
CA GLU A 155 -31.64 -25.55 -7.09
C GLU A 155 -32.61 -24.40 -7.26
N PHE A 156 -33.92 -24.70 -7.28
CA PHE A 156 -34.95 -23.68 -7.26
C PHE A 156 -36.17 -24.10 -6.44
N GLN A 157 -36.82 -23.10 -5.90
CA GLN A 157 -38.08 -23.24 -5.18
C GLN A 157 -39.19 -22.60 -6.01
N ALA A 158 -40.40 -23.15 -5.94
CA ALA A 158 -41.54 -22.64 -6.70
C ALA A 158 -42.83 -22.70 -5.86
N LYS A 159 -43.86 -21.99 -6.29
CA LYS A 159 -45.20 -22.16 -5.76
C LYS A 159 -45.87 -23.40 -6.34
N GLU A 160 -45.66 -23.63 -7.64
CA GLU A 160 -46.11 -24.79 -8.38
C GLU A 160 -45.07 -25.18 -9.42
N LEU A 161 -44.87 -26.48 -9.61
CA LEU A 161 -43.90 -27.03 -10.52
C LEU A 161 -44.53 -28.21 -11.27
N ARG A 162 -44.38 -28.23 -12.59
CA ARG A 162 -44.68 -29.38 -13.47
C ARG A 162 -43.38 -29.80 -14.18
N TYR A 163 -43.11 -31.09 -14.25
CA TYR A 163 -41.94 -31.62 -14.92
C TYR A 163 -42.30 -32.92 -15.67
N ASN A 164 -41.90 -32.99 -16.92
CA ASN A 164 -42.09 -34.16 -17.75
C ASN A 164 -40.78 -34.89 -17.97
N PHE A 165 -40.69 -36.15 -17.49
CA PHE A 165 -39.48 -36.97 -17.48
C PHE A 165 -39.00 -37.33 -18.89
N SER A 166 -39.95 -37.53 -19.87
CA SER A 166 -39.60 -37.94 -21.22
C SER A 166 -39.02 -36.80 -22.04
N SER A 167 -39.61 -35.61 -21.95
CA SER A 167 -39.22 -34.43 -22.73
C SER A 167 -38.18 -33.58 -22.00
N ARG A 168 -37.90 -33.88 -20.71
CA ARG A 168 -37.03 -33.10 -19.82
C ARG A 168 -37.38 -31.61 -19.74
N LYS A 169 -38.69 -31.34 -19.83
CA LYS A 169 -39.22 -29.97 -19.81
C LYS A 169 -39.98 -29.76 -18.51
N GLY A 170 -39.72 -28.60 -17.89
CA GLY A 170 -40.43 -28.15 -16.70
C GLY A 170 -41.12 -26.80 -16.90
N PHE A 171 -42.19 -26.61 -16.15
CA PHE A 171 -42.90 -25.35 -16.04
C PHE A 171 -43.03 -24.95 -14.57
N ILE A 172 -42.71 -23.72 -14.28
CA ILE A 172 -42.55 -23.18 -12.92
C ILE A 172 -43.43 -21.94 -12.78
N ILE A 173 -44.16 -21.86 -11.68
CA ILE A 173 -44.94 -20.67 -11.29
C ILE A 173 -44.34 -20.13 -10.00
N ASP A 174 -44.12 -18.81 -9.96
CA ASP A 174 -43.50 -18.07 -8.84
C ASP A 174 -42.23 -18.76 -8.36
N GLY A 175 -41.28 -18.93 -9.29
CA GLY A 175 -40.01 -19.61 -9.06
C GLY A 175 -38.91 -18.69 -8.54
N ARG A 176 -38.10 -19.22 -7.67
CA ARG A 176 -36.85 -18.62 -7.20
C ARG A 176 -35.67 -19.57 -7.45
N SER A 177 -34.64 -19.02 -8.02
CA SER A 177 -33.37 -19.75 -8.21
C SER A 177 -32.22 -18.90 -7.74
N THR A 178 -31.18 -19.54 -7.23
CA THR A 178 -29.92 -18.91 -6.86
C THR A 178 -28.85 -19.35 -7.85
N TYR A 179 -28.17 -18.39 -8.46
CA TYR A 179 -27.07 -18.63 -9.37
C TYR A 179 -25.86 -17.80 -8.91
N GLU A 180 -24.91 -18.46 -8.25
CA GLU A 180 -23.78 -17.81 -7.55
C GLU A 180 -24.29 -16.74 -6.58
N ASP A 181 -23.95 -15.46 -6.81
CA ASP A 181 -24.38 -14.32 -5.98
C ASP A 181 -25.64 -13.61 -6.55
N LEU A 182 -26.32 -14.22 -7.54
CA LEU A 182 -27.52 -13.68 -8.16
C LEU A 182 -28.75 -14.50 -7.76
N TYR A 183 -29.82 -13.79 -7.43
CA TYR A 183 -31.14 -14.35 -7.20
C TYR A 183 -32.03 -14.02 -8.38
N LEU A 184 -32.70 -15.03 -8.88
CA LEU A 184 -33.66 -14.92 -9.95
C LEU A 184 -35.08 -15.19 -9.40
N HIS A 185 -35.97 -14.25 -9.47
CA HIS A 185 -37.38 -14.39 -9.15
C HIS A 185 -38.17 -14.32 -10.46
N THR A 186 -38.92 -15.38 -10.79
CA THR A 186 -39.71 -15.45 -12.03
C THR A 186 -41.14 -15.69 -11.70
N ARG A 187 -42.04 -14.95 -12.35
CA ARG A 187 -43.48 -15.21 -12.24
C ARG A 187 -43.89 -16.51 -12.96
N GLN A 188 -43.32 -16.73 -14.13
CA GLN A 188 -43.49 -17.96 -14.89
C GLN A 188 -42.15 -18.30 -15.56
N ALA A 189 -41.78 -19.56 -15.54
CA ALA A 189 -40.60 -20.03 -16.26
C ALA A 189 -40.84 -21.40 -16.88
N LYS A 190 -40.26 -21.61 -18.05
CA LYS A 190 -40.11 -22.91 -18.69
C LYS A 190 -38.64 -23.26 -18.72
N PHE A 191 -38.28 -24.43 -18.24
CA PHE A 191 -36.91 -24.90 -18.32
C PHE A 191 -36.84 -26.20 -19.14
N ILE A 192 -35.67 -26.42 -19.74
CA ILE A 192 -35.34 -27.59 -20.52
C ILE A 192 -33.97 -28.02 -20.08
N SER A 193 -33.86 -29.19 -19.45
CA SER A 193 -32.60 -29.72 -19.00
C SER A 193 -31.82 -30.38 -20.13
N ASP A 194 -30.46 -30.35 -20.03
CA ASP A 194 -29.51 -30.99 -20.93
C ASP A 194 -29.72 -30.65 -22.42
N ILE A 195 -29.69 -29.37 -22.76
CA ILE A 195 -29.90 -28.94 -24.19
C ILE A 195 -28.70 -29.27 -25.09
N ASP A 196 -27.54 -29.51 -24.50
CA ASP A 196 -26.33 -29.89 -25.24
C ASP A 196 -25.46 -30.91 -24.49
N THR A 197 -24.45 -31.45 -25.17
CA THR A 197 -23.54 -32.47 -24.65
C THR A 197 -22.68 -31.98 -23.47
N ALA A 198 -22.71 -30.69 -23.12
CA ALA A 198 -22.01 -30.11 -21.97
C ALA A 198 -22.90 -29.98 -20.72
N GLY A 199 -24.17 -30.44 -20.80
CA GLY A 199 -25.10 -30.39 -19.66
C GLY A 199 -25.62 -29.01 -19.32
N HIS A 200 -25.77 -28.11 -20.32
CA HIS A 200 -26.34 -26.78 -20.07
C HIS A 200 -27.86 -26.84 -20.11
N ASP A 201 -28.51 -26.10 -19.22
CA ASP A 201 -29.93 -25.94 -19.18
C ASP A 201 -30.39 -24.66 -19.87
N LEU A 202 -31.62 -24.67 -20.35
CA LEU A 202 -32.25 -23.53 -21.00
C LEU A 202 -33.47 -23.12 -20.23
N ILE A 203 -33.48 -21.87 -19.73
CA ILE A 203 -34.59 -21.31 -18.97
C ILE A 203 -35.19 -20.13 -19.74
N TYR A 204 -36.48 -20.17 -19.99
CA TYR A 204 -37.27 -19.05 -20.49
C TYR A 204 -38.11 -18.49 -19.35
N GLY A 205 -37.86 -17.23 -18.94
CA GLY A 205 -38.63 -16.57 -17.90
C GLY A 205 -39.54 -15.47 -18.47
N GLN A 206 -40.63 -15.26 -17.79
CA GLN A 206 -41.54 -14.12 -18.03
C GLN A 206 -41.70 -13.35 -16.73
N SER A 207 -41.64 -11.98 -16.83
CA SER A 207 -41.70 -11.09 -15.67
C SER A 207 -40.72 -11.47 -14.57
N ALA A 208 -39.46 -11.57 -14.92
CA ALA A 208 -38.43 -12.00 -14.00
C ALA A 208 -37.59 -10.81 -13.48
N ILE A 209 -37.18 -10.91 -12.24
CA ILE A 209 -36.30 -9.94 -11.57
C ILE A 209 -34.95 -10.60 -11.30
N PHE A 210 -33.90 -9.97 -11.77
CA PHE A 210 -32.51 -10.27 -11.37
C PHE A 210 -32.11 -9.36 -10.23
N THR A 211 -31.64 -9.94 -9.15
CA THR A 211 -31.20 -9.18 -7.99
C THR A 211 -30.01 -9.88 -7.31
N THR A 212 -29.24 -9.13 -6.56
CA THR A 212 -28.29 -9.67 -5.60
C THR A 212 -28.84 -9.64 -4.17
N CYS A 213 -30.09 -9.22 -4.00
CA CYS A 213 -30.79 -9.20 -2.74
C CYS A 213 -31.46 -10.57 -2.48
N ASN A 214 -31.15 -11.19 -1.35
CA ASN A 214 -31.69 -12.51 -0.97
C ASN A 214 -33.06 -12.42 -0.27
N ALA A 215 -33.64 -11.21 -0.14
CA ALA A 215 -34.94 -11.01 0.47
C ALA A 215 -36.07 -11.66 -0.38
N GLU A 216 -37.16 -12.03 0.28
CA GLU A 216 -38.32 -12.58 -0.39
C GLU A 216 -38.97 -11.57 -1.39
N HIS A 217 -38.99 -10.30 -1.00
CA HIS A 217 -39.27 -9.15 -1.85
C HIS A 217 -37.95 -8.37 -2.01
N PRO A 218 -37.30 -8.50 -3.17
CA PRO A 218 -36.01 -7.83 -3.38
C PRO A 218 -36.13 -6.32 -3.27
N HIS A 219 -35.22 -5.66 -2.59
CA HIS A 219 -35.19 -4.21 -2.45
C HIS A 219 -34.82 -3.50 -3.76
N TYR A 220 -34.22 -4.20 -4.70
CA TYR A 220 -33.86 -3.73 -6.03
C TYR A 220 -33.61 -4.89 -6.97
N GLY A 221 -33.75 -4.62 -8.25
CA GLY A 221 -33.46 -5.62 -9.26
C GLY A 221 -33.69 -5.09 -10.67
N ILE A 222 -33.24 -5.85 -11.64
CA ILE A 222 -33.57 -5.61 -13.05
C ILE A 222 -34.75 -6.47 -13.40
N ARG A 223 -35.93 -5.85 -13.55
CA ARG A 223 -37.13 -6.54 -14.00
C ARG A 223 -37.15 -6.58 -15.53
N SER A 224 -37.21 -7.77 -16.08
CA SER A 224 -37.36 -7.98 -17.51
C SER A 224 -38.69 -8.62 -17.86
N THR A 225 -39.28 -8.21 -18.98
CA THR A 225 -40.55 -8.78 -19.47
C THR A 225 -40.39 -10.19 -19.98
N LYS A 226 -39.25 -10.48 -20.63
CA LYS A 226 -38.90 -11.79 -21.16
C LYS A 226 -37.40 -12.01 -20.99
N GLN A 227 -37.00 -13.25 -20.68
CA GLN A 227 -35.58 -13.59 -20.56
C GLN A 227 -35.33 -15.01 -21.08
N LYS A 228 -34.11 -15.23 -21.51
CA LYS A 228 -33.55 -16.51 -21.89
C LYS A 228 -32.21 -16.69 -21.16
N ILE A 229 -32.10 -17.74 -20.38
CA ILE A 229 -30.92 -18.10 -19.66
C ILE A 229 -30.38 -19.38 -20.24
N ILE A 230 -29.10 -19.41 -20.59
CA ILE A 230 -28.33 -20.61 -20.86
C ILE A 230 -27.34 -20.71 -19.71
N THR A 231 -27.49 -21.74 -18.88
CA THR A 231 -26.70 -21.91 -17.65
C THR A 231 -25.22 -21.96 -17.98
N ASP A 232 -24.38 -21.40 -17.11
CA ASP A 232 -22.92 -21.24 -17.26
C ASP A 232 -22.47 -20.49 -18.54
N LYS A 233 -23.37 -19.94 -19.34
CA LYS A 233 -23.03 -19.19 -20.55
C LYS A 233 -23.51 -17.75 -20.50
N ILE A 234 -24.82 -17.50 -20.56
CA ILE A 234 -25.34 -16.15 -20.80
C ILE A 234 -26.79 -16.01 -20.35
N VAL A 235 -27.13 -14.85 -19.84
CA VAL A 235 -28.50 -14.36 -19.69
C VAL A 235 -28.78 -13.32 -20.76
N ILE A 236 -29.85 -13.48 -21.50
CA ILE A 236 -30.37 -12.54 -22.49
C ILE A 236 -31.69 -12.02 -21.95
N VAL A 237 -31.80 -10.71 -21.78
CA VAL A 237 -33.03 -10.06 -21.31
C VAL A 237 -33.61 -9.19 -22.41
N GLY A 238 -34.93 -9.21 -22.51
CA GLY A 238 -35.72 -8.27 -23.36
C GLY A 238 -35.85 -6.91 -22.70
N PRO A 239 -36.92 -6.17 -23.02
CA PRO A 239 -37.18 -4.88 -22.41
C PRO A 239 -37.14 -4.98 -20.89
N SER A 240 -36.26 -4.22 -20.28
CA SER A 240 -35.95 -4.31 -18.85
C SER A 240 -35.86 -2.94 -18.25
N ASN A 241 -36.24 -2.81 -16.99
CA ASN A 241 -36.06 -1.60 -16.20
C ASN A 241 -35.48 -1.93 -14.84
N LEU A 242 -34.75 -1.00 -14.28
CA LEU A 242 -34.30 -1.07 -12.91
C LEU A 242 -35.44 -0.75 -11.98
N GLU A 243 -35.76 -1.63 -11.03
CA GLU A 243 -36.71 -1.42 -9.96
C GLU A 243 -36.02 -1.21 -8.62
N LEU A 244 -36.55 -0.27 -7.85
CA LEU A 244 -36.15 0.02 -6.49
C LEU A 244 -37.39 -0.05 -5.61
N LEU A 245 -37.46 -0.99 -4.67
CA LEU A 245 -38.62 -1.21 -3.79
C LEU A 245 -39.92 -1.33 -4.57
N ASP A 246 -39.94 -2.16 -5.63
CA ASP A 246 -41.04 -2.39 -6.55
C ASP A 246 -41.48 -1.16 -7.39
N VAL A 247 -40.75 -0.04 -7.29
CA VAL A 247 -40.98 1.16 -8.11
C VAL A 247 -40.02 1.14 -9.31
N PRO A 248 -40.57 1.13 -10.55
CA PRO A 248 -39.75 1.17 -11.75
C PRO A 248 -39.03 2.52 -11.87
N SER A 249 -37.71 2.48 -12.03
CA SER A 249 -36.94 3.67 -12.31
C SER A 249 -37.01 4.06 -13.79
N PRO A 250 -36.69 5.30 -14.18
CA PRO A 250 -36.63 5.71 -15.57
C PRO A 250 -35.47 5.06 -16.37
N LEU A 251 -34.61 4.27 -15.73
CA LEU A 251 -33.53 3.54 -16.39
C LEU A 251 -34.12 2.31 -17.09
N TRP A 252 -34.20 2.39 -18.41
CA TRP A 252 -34.75 1.35 -19.25
C TRP A 252 -33.75 0.88 -20.30
N LEU A 253 -33.73 -0.44 -20.52
CA LEU A 253 -32.90 -1.10 -21.53
C LEU A 253 -33.80 -1.86 -22.49
N PRO A 254 -33.68 -1.68 -23.82
CA PRO A 254 -34.49 -2.43 -24.80
C PRO A 254 -34.12 -3.93 -24.80
N PHE A 255 -32.87 -4.26 -24.55
CA PHE A 255 -32.37 -5.62 -24.39
C PHE A 255 -31.01 -5.57 -23.69
N GLY A 256 -30.58 -6.70 -23.11
CA GLY A 256 -29.30 -6.83 -22.46
C GLY A 256 -28.73 -8.23 -22.52
N PHE A 257 -27.41 -8.34 -22.36
CA PHE A 257 -26.67 -9.59 -22.28
C PHE A 257 -25.81 -9.58 -21.01
N PHE A 258 -25.96 -10.63 -20.20
CA PHE A 258 -25.21 -10.81 -18.97
C PHE A 258 -24.47 -12.16 -19.04
N PRO A 259 -23.15 -12.19 -19.18
CA PRO A 259 -22.40 -13.43 -19.19
C PRO A 259 -22.41 -14.09 -17.80
N LEU A 260 -22.75 -15.37 -17.74
CA LEU A 260 -22.74 -16.19 -16.52
C LEU A 260 -21.49 -17.08 -16.42
N SER A 261 -20.52 -16.86 -17.30
CA SER A 261 -19.34 -17.73 -17.30
C SER A 261 -18.37 -17.35 -16.19
N LYS A 262 -17.77 -18.36 -15.51
CA LYS A 262 -16.66 -18.18 -14.57
C LYS A 262 -15.40 -17.60 -15.22
N LYS A 263 -15.33 -17.54 -16.55
CA LYS A 263 -14.23 -16.94 -17.31
C LYS A 263 -14.46 -15.45 -17.44
N ARG A 264 -13.38 -14.68 -17.39
CA ARG A 264 -13.42 -13.25 -17.67
C ARG A 264 -13.99 -13.00 -19.07
N SER A 265 -15.11 -12.32 -19.15
CA SER A 265 -15.76 -11.98 -20.42
C SER A 265 -15.71 -10.48 -20.68
N THR A 266 -15.72 -10.12 -21.96
CA THR A 266 -15.82 -8.72 -22.38
C THR A 266 -17.22 -8.18 -22.09
N GLY A 267 -17.33 -6.90 -21.73
CA GLY A 267 -18.63 -6.33 -21.41
C GLY A 267 -18.62 -4.82 -21.26
N LEU A 268 -19.81 -4.25 -21.34
CA LEU A 268 -20.09 -2.84 -21.12
C LEU A 268 -19.91 -2.51 -19.63
N ILE A 269 -19.25 -1.39 -19.35
CA ILE A 269 -19.17 -0.80 -18.01
C ILE A 269 -20.25 0.30 -17.97
N PHE A 270 -21.25 0.11 -17.13
CA PHE A 270 -22.30 1.09 -16.91
C PHE A 270 -21.77 2.30 -16.13
N PRO A 271 -22.39 3.49 -16.32
CA PRO A 271 -22.01 4.68 -15.55
C PRO A 271 -22.23 4.42 -14.06
N ARG A 272 -21.19 4.67 -13.26
CA ARG A 272 -21.26 4.51 -11.80
C ARG A 272 -21.78 5.74 -11.09
N ASP A 273 -21.51 6.91 -11.67
CA ASP A 273 -21.85 8.19 -11.08
C ASP A 273 -22.50 9.09 -12.10
N TYR A 274 -23.55 9.78 -11.63
CA TYR A 274 -24.23 10.84 -12.36
C TYR A 274 -23.99 12.12 -11.58
N ASN A 275 -23.35 13.10 -12.18
CA ASN A 275 -23.01 14.33 -11.46
C ASN A 275 -23.38 15.55 -12.29
N TYR A 276 -23.88 16.58 -11.61
CA TYR A 276 -24.02 17.91 -12.16
C TYR A 276 -22.90 18.79 -11.61
N ASP A 277 -22.04 19.27 -12.48
CA ASP A 277 -21.02 20.24 -12.16
C ASP A 277 -21.40 21.59 -12.79
N PRO A 278 -21.36 22.71 -12.05
CA PRO A 278 -21.70 24.02 -12.59
C PRO A 278 -20.88 24.39 -13.84
N ASN A 279 -19.59 23.98 -13.87
CA ASN A 279 -18.69 24.27 -14.97
C ASN A 279 -18.89 23.34 -16.17
N PHE A 280 -19.12 22.05 -15.92
CA PHE A 280 -19.15 21.01 -16.96
C PHE A 280 -20.56 20.60 -17.36
N GLY A 281 -21.58 20.98 -16.56
CA GLY A 281 -22.98 20.56 -16.74
C GLY A 281 -23.21 19.14 -16.19
N PHE A 282 -24.33 18.57 -16.57
CA PHE A 282 -24.66 17.17 -16.24
C PHE A 282 -23.72 16.24 -16.98
N GLY A 283 -23.26 15.17 -16.30
CA GLY A 283 -22.31 14.22 -16.86
C GLY A 283 -22.52 12.78 -16.40
N PHE A 284 -22.12 11.87 -17.28
CA PHE A 284 -22.02 10.44 -17.00
C PHE A 284 -20.54 10.11 -16.76
N GLN A 285 -20.26 9.44 -15.66
CA GLN A 285 -18.88 9.07 -15.31
C GLN A 285 -18.69 7.56 -15.37
N ASN A 286 -17.48 7.14 -15.78
CA ASN A 286 -17.08 5.73 -15.86
C ASN A 286 -17.88 4.87 -16.85
N VAL A 287 -18.37 5.44 -17.95
CA VAL A 287 -18.97 4.66 -19.05
C VAL A 287 -17.87 4.04 -19.90
N GLY A 288 -17.95 2.77 -20.19
CA GLY A 288 -16.88 2.18 -20.99
C GLY A 288 -17.05 0.72 -21.34
N TRP A 289 -15.92 0.08 -21.59
CA TRP A 289 -15.88 -1.32 -21.99
C TRP A 289 -14.71 -2.05 -21.32
N TYR A 290 -14.97 -3.26 -20.86
CA TYR A 290 -13.97 -4.16 -20.31
C TYR A 290 -13.55 -5.17 -21.37
N PHE A 291 -12.23 -5.31 -21.55
CA PHE A 291 -11.59 -6.25 -22.46
C PHE A 291 -10.68 -7.20 -21.69
N PRO A 292 -11.01 -8.48 -21.55
CA PRO A 292 -10.06 -9.47 -21.08
C PRO A 292 -9.06 -9.80 -22.19
N VAL A 293 -7.79 -9.50 -21.96
CA VAL A 293 -6.70 -9.82 -22.90
C VAL A 293 -5.99 -11.10 -22.39
N GLY A 294 -6.51 -12.24 -22.82
CA GLY A 294 -6.11 -13.54 -22.30
C GLY A 294 -6.41 -13.67 -20.79
N ASP A 295 -5.75 -14.62 -20.13
CA ASP A 295 -5.98 -14.91 -18.71
C ASP A 295 -5.21 -13.96 -17.74
N ARG A 296 -4.40 -13.04 -18.27
CA ARG A 296 -3.41 -12.29 -17.47
C ARG A 296 -3.64 -10.80 -17.41
N LEU A 297 -4.36 -10.22 -18.32
CA LEU A 297 -4.60 -8.79 -18.40
C LEU A 297 -6.09 -8.52 -18.55
N GLY A 298 -6.64 -7.71 -17.64
CA GLY A 298 -7.93 -7.09 -17.78
C GLY A 298 -7.76 -5.63 -18.14
N LEU A 299 -8.36 -5.17 -19.22
CA LEU A 299 -8.28 -3.80 -19.69
C LEU A 299 -9.66 -3.14 -19.61
N GLN A 300 -9.75 -2.01 -18.93
CA GLN A 300 -10.94 -1.16 -18.86
C GLN A 300 -10.67 0.13 -19.61
N LEU A 301 -11.47 0.39 -20.62
CA LEU A 301 -11.50 1.67 -21.32
C LEU A 301 -12.76 2.40 -20.90
N THR A 302 -12.63 3.48 -20.13
CA THR A 302 -13.77 4.26 -19.63
C THR A 302 -13.65 5.72 -20.01
N THR A 303 -14.81 6.36 -20.12
CA THR A 303 -14.90 7.80 -20.39
C THR A 303 -15.88 8.45 -19.43
N ASP A 304 -15.59 9.69 -19.07
CA ASP A 304 -16.56 10.59 -18.46
C ASP A 304 -16.95 11.62 -19.52
N LEU A 305 -18.23 11.82 -19.70
CA LEU A 305 -18.79 12.72 -20.70
C LEU A 305 -19.67 13.75 -20.02
N TYR A 306 -19.42 15.02 -20.27
CA TYR A 306 -20.21 16.13 -19.74
C TYR A 306 -20.85 16.92 -20.87
N PHE A 307 -22.11 17.30 -20.70
CA PHE A 307 -22.91 17.90 -21.77
C PHE A 307 -22.43 19.27 -22.25
N LYS A 308 -21.63 19.97 -21.46
CA LYS A 308 -20.93 21.20 -21.91
C LYS A 308 -19.65 20.94 -22.73
N GLY A 309 -19.42 19.70 -23.16
CA GLY A 309 -18.32 19.32 -24.04
C GLY A 309 -16.97 19.05 -23.33
N SER A 310 -16.97 18.93 -22.02
CA SER A 310 -15.84 18.38 -21.25
C SER A 310 -15.85 16.86 -21.31
N PHE A 311 -14.67 16.25 -21.37
CA PHE A 311 -14.55 14.79 -21.33
C PHE A 311 -13.24 14.35 -20.67
N ARG A 312 -13.27 13.10 -20.19
CA ARG A 312 -12.09 12.42 -19.65
C ARG A 312 -12.05 10.99 -20.16
N LEU A 313 -10.91 10.59 -20.68
CA LEU A 313 -10.65 9.22 -21.12
C LEU A 313 -9.74 8.54 -20.11
N ARG A 314 -10.05 7.32 -19.76
CA ARG A 314 -9.30 6.53 -18.78
C ARG A 314 -9.09 5.12 -19.29
N VAL A 315 -7.85 4.67 -19.22
CA VAL A 315 -7.44 3.30 -19.50
C VAL A 315 -6.88 2.71 -18.21
N VAL A 316 -7.50 1.68 -17.68
CA VAL A 316 -7.03 0.95 -16.51
C VAL A 316 -6.73 -0.48 -16.93
N GLY A 317 -5.55 -0.97 -16.60
CA GLY A 317 -5.15 -2.34 -16.87
C GLY A 317 -4.68 -3.04 -15.60
N ASP A 318 -5.33 -4.14 -15.25
CA ASP A 318 -4.93 -5.02 -14.16
C ASP A 318 -4.28 -6.26 -14.73
N TYR A 319 -3.04 -6.53 -14.35
CA TYR A 319 -2.32 -7.69 -14.84
C TYR A 319 -1.70 -8.51 -13.71
N ALA A 320 -1.81 -9.82 -13.85
CA ALA A 320 -1.23 -10.75 -12.87
C ALA A 320 -0.79 -12.05 -13.52
N LYS A 321 0.33 -12.59 -13.02
CA LYS A 321 0.76 -13.95 -13.27
C LYS A 321 1.13 -14.60 -11.95
N ARG A 322 0.37 -15.61 -11.55
CA ARG A 322 0.56 -16.33 -10.27
C ARG A 322 2.03 -16.71 -10.05
N TYR A 323 2.56 -16.42 -8.87
CA TYR A 323 3.94 -16.63 -8.45
C TYR A 323 5.03 -15.87 -9.26
N LYS A 324 4.63 -14.93 -10.14
CA LYS A 324 5.59 -14.14 -10.91
C LYS A 324 5.45 -12.65 -10.65
N TYR A 325 4.31 -12.06 -10.96
CA TYR A 325 4.08 -10.63 -10.79
C TYR A 325 2.59 -10.29 -10.75
N ARG A 326 2.32 -9.14 -10.22
CA ARG A 326 1.03 -8.45 -10.32
C ARG A 326 1.27 -6.96 -10.47
N GLY A 327 0.34 -6.29 -11.10
CA GLY A 327 0.40 -4.84 -11.21
C GLY A 327 -0.88 -4.27 -11.80
N GLN A 328 -0.95 -2.96 -11.74
CA GLN A 328 -2.02 -2.16 -12.29
C GLN A 328 -1.40 -0.94 -12.97
N PHE A 329 -2.00 -0.50 -14.06
CA PHE A 329 -1.69 0.80 -14.63
C PHE A 329 -2.98 1.57 -14.90
N ARG A 330 -2.89 2.88 -14.78
CA ARG A 330 -3.96 3.83 -15.08
C ARG A 330 -3.37 4.97 -15.90
N LEU A 331 -3.92 5.17 -17.07
CA LEU A 331 -3.60 6.29 -17.94
C LEU A 331 -4.86 7.11 -18.08
N GLU A 332 -4.76 8.41 -17.90
CA GLU A 332 -5.91 9.29 -17.98
C GLU A 332 -5.55 10.55 -18.77
N TYR A 333 -6.46 10.95 -19.64
CA TYR A 333 -6.42 12.22 -20.35
C TYR A 333 -7.75 12.92 -20.14
N ALA A 334 -7.71 14.17 -19.69
CA ALA A 334 -8.91 14.99 -19.56
C ALA A 334 -8.77 16.29 -20.33
N ASN A 335 -9.89 16.70 -20.95
CA ASN A 335 -10.04 17.99 -21.60
C ASN A 335 -11.29 18.65 -21.01
N LEU A 336 -11.05 19.51 -20.04
CA LEU A 336 -12.09 20.11 -19.21
C LEU A 336 -12.22 21.60 -19.51
N LEU A 337 -13.46 22.12 -19.52
CA LEU A 337 -13.72 23.53 -19.51
C LEU A 337 -13.17 24.14 -18.22
N SER A 338 -12.51 25.26 -18.32
CA SER A 338 -11.98 26.01 -17.17
C SER A 338 -12.32 27.47 -17.35
N GLU A 339 -12.96 28.07 -16.38
CA GLU A 339 -13.21 29.49 -16.29
C GLU A 339 -12.11 30.13 -15.46
N ASN A 340 -11.40 31.12 -16.00
CA ASN A 340 -10.40 31.85 -15.27
C ASN A 340 -11.04 33.02 -14.47
N ALA A 341 -10.26 33.67 -13.61
CA ALA A 341 -10.75 34.76 -12.74
C ALA A 341 -11.36 35.97 -13.50
N LEU A 342 -11.15 36.04 -14.82
CA LEU A 342 -11.70 37.09 -15.71
C LEU A 342 -12.93 36.59 -16.48
N ALA A 343 -13.56 35.51 -16.05
CA ALA A 343 -14.71 34.86 -16.71
C ALA A 343 -14.47 34.43 -18.18
N GLN A 344 -13.21 34.28 -18.58
CA GLN A 344 -12.88 33.74 -19.88
C GLN A 344 -12.91 32.21 -19.85
N VAL A 345 -13.68 31.61 -20.74
CA VAL A 345 -13.80 30.17 -20.87
C VAL A 345 -12.64 29.64 -21.71
N GLY A 346 -11.79 28.86 -21.08
CA GLY A 346 -10.69 28.15 -21.74
C GLY A 346 -10.87 26.65 -21.65
N ARG A 347 -9.96 25.89 -22.26
CA ARG A 347 -9.88 24.43 -22.12
C ARG A 347 -8.58 24.05 -21.45
N ARG A 348 -8.67 23.22 -20.43
CA ARG A 348 -7.52 22.69 -19.69
C ARG A 348 -7.34 21.23 -20.00
N GLN A 349 -6.17 20.87 -20.48
CA GLN A 349 -5.76 19.51 -20.74
C GLN A 349 -4.92 18.99 -19.59
N THR A 350 -5.25 17.80 -19.08
CA THR A 350 -4.49 17.17 -18.00
C THR A 350 -4.22 15.71 -18.34
N PHE A 351 -3.04 15.25 -17.91
CA PHE A 351 -2.61 13.86 -17.99
C PHE A 351 -2.31 13.31 -16.60
N LEU A 352 -2.69 12.05 -16.37
CA LEU A 352 -2.35 11.29 -15.17
C LEU A 352 -1.82 9.92 -15.59
N ILE A 353 -0.67 9.55 -15.03
CA ILE A 353 -0.05 8.24 -15.23
C ILE A 353 0.20 7.64 -13.85
N GLN A 354 -0.45 6.52 -13.58
CA GLN A 354 -0.22 5.73 -12.37
C GLN A 354 0.12 4.31 -12.79
N ILE A 355 1.21 3.77 -12.26
CA ILE A 355 1.64 2.40 -12.51
C ILE A 355 2.10 1.81 -11.19
N ASP A 356 1.53 0.68 -10.80
CA ASP A 356 1.98 -0.12 -9.67
C ASP A 356 2.40 -1.49 -10.17
N HIS A 357 3.63 -1.87 -9.89
CA HIS A 357 4.16 -3.18 -10.27
C HIS A 357 4.85 -3.84 -9.08
N LYS A 358 4.52 -5.09 -8.83
CA LYS A 358 5.15 -5.89 -7.78
C LYS A 358 5.48 -7.28 -8.30
N GLN A 359 6.77 -7.57 -8.35
CA GLN A 359 7.25 -8.92 -8.61
C GLN A 359 7.11 -9.79 -7.35
N ASP A 360 6.68 -11.04 -7.51
CA ASP A 360 6.69 -12.03 -6.41
C ASP A 360 8.13 -12.46 -6.13
N GLN A 361 8.48 -12.62 -4.86
CA GLN A 361 9.83 -13.05 -4.46
C GLN A 361 10.23 -14.42 -5.04
N ARG A 362 9.25 -15.27 -5.34
CA ARG A 362 9.45 -16.60 -5.95
C ARG A 362 9.69 -16.54 -7.45
N ALA A 363 9.47 -15.40 -8.10
CA ALA A 363 9.57 -15.24 -9.55
C ALA A 363 10.99 -15.40 -10.07
N HIS A 364 11.96 -14.90 -9.29
CA HIS A 364 13.39 -14.97 -9.61
C HIS A 364 14.23 -14.92 -8.33
N PRO A 365 15.25 -15.78 -8.20
CA PRO A 365 16.04 -15.86 -6.95
C PRO A 365 16.91 -14.64 -6.68
N SER A 366 17.30 -13.91 -7.74
CA SER A 366 18.27 -12.81 -7.63
C SER A 366 17.73 -11.46 -8.11
N ARG A 367 16.66 -11.45 -8.91
CA ARG A 367 16.10 -10.23 -9.52
C ARG A 367 14.81 -9.83 -8.82
N ASN A 368 14.71 -8.53 -8.52
CA ASN A 368 13.47 -7.93 -8.04
C ASN A 368 13.15 -6.66 -8.83
N ILE A 369 11.94 -6.60 -9.38
CA ILE A 369 11.43 -5.45 -10.12
C ILE A 369 10.13 -5.02 -9.46
N GLY A 370 10.01 -3.73 -9.17
CA GLY A 370 8.77 -3.23 -8.59
C GLY A 370 8.83 -1.77 -8.18
N GLY A 371 7.65 -1.26 -7.89
CA GLY A 371 7.47 0.11 -7.46
C GLY A 371 6.18 0.71 -7.98
N SER A 372 6.04 2.01 -7.74
CA SER A 372 4.91 2.80 -8.21
C SER A 372 5.38 4.03 -8.97
N ILE A 373 4.67 4.39 -10.01
CA ILE A 373 4.82 5.64 -10.75
C ILE A 373 3.51 6.40 -10.62
N ASN A 374 3.58 7.66 -10.22
CA ASN A 374 2.43 8.55 -10.08
C ASN A 374 2.85 9.94 -10.54
N ILE A 375 2.50 10.30 -11.77
CA ILE A 375 2.87 11.54 -12.44
C ILE A 375 1.61 12.18 -13.00
N GLN A 376 1.47 13.48 -12.82
CA GLN A 376 0.38 14.23 -13.42
C GLN A 376 0.89 15.55 -14.00
N THR A 377 0.10 16.13 -14.90
CA THR A 377 0.29 17.52 -15.34
C THR A 377 -0.69 18.44 -14.63
N GLY A 378 -0.21 19.58 -14.16
CA GLY A 378 -1.03 20.54 -13.41
C GLY A 378 -1.70 19.92 -12.19
N ASN A 379 -2.94 20.25 -11.94
CA ASN A 379 -3.75 19.80 -10.81
C ASN A 379 -4.75 18.69 -11.21
N ALA A 380 -4.30 17.70 -12.01
CA ALA A 380 -5.19 16.67 -12.56
C ALA A 380 -6.02 15.95 -11.49
N LEU A 381 -5.43 15.57 -10.35
CA LEU A 381 -6.17 14.93 -9.27
C LEU A 381 -7.23 15.85 -8.65
N GLN A 382 -6.89 17.11 -8.37
CA GLN A 382 -7.83 18.05 -7.75
C GLN A 382 -8.97 18.43 -8.70
N LEU A 383 -8.69 18.50 -10.02
CA LEU A 383 -9.69 18.87 -11.02
C LEU A 383 -10.57 17.70 -11.45
N ASN A 384 -10.00 16.52 -11.50
CA ASN A 384 -10.65 15.34 -12.06
C ASN A 384 -11.46 14.55 -11.04
N TYR A 385 -11.20 14.73 -9.74
CA TYR A 385 -11.82 13.93 -8.69
C TYR A 385 -12.40 14.79 -7.58
N ASN A 386 -13.64 14.50 -7.24
CA ASN A 386 -14.38 15.18 -6.18
C ASN A 386 -14.21 14.51 -4.79
N ASP A 387 -13.21 13.67 -4.63
CA ASP A 387 -12.93 13.06 -3.34
C ASP A 387 -11.91 13.86 -2.53
N ALA A 388 -12.07 13.84 -1.21
CA ALA A 388 -11.25 14.63 -0.30
C ALA A 388 -9.76 14.23 -0.31
N ASN A 389 -9.44 12.96 -0.57
CA ASN A 389 -8.05 12.52 -0.61
C ASN A 389 -7.31 13.09 -1.81
N SER A 390 -7.96 13.11 -2.99
CA SER A 390 -7.42 13.73 -4.20
C SER A 390 -7.26 15.23 -4.04
N GLN A 391 -8.24 15.88 -3.39
CA GLN A 391 -8.19 17.32 -3.11
C GLN A 391 -7.07 17.71 -2.14
N LEU A 392 -6.78 16.88 -1.13
CA LEU A 392 -5.76 17.13 -0.11
C LEU A 392 -4.35 16.67 -0.53
N THR A 393 -4.21 15.98 -1.65
CA THR A 393 -2.91 15.45 -2.11
C THR A 393 -2.12 16.52 -2.83
N ASN A 394 -1.13 17.10 -2.15
CA ASN A 394 -0.27 18.15 -2.70
C ASN A 394 1.09 17.61 -3.17
N THR A 395 1.46 16.40 -2.81
CA THR A 395 2.76 15.81 -3.15
C THR A 395 2.58 14.43 -3.75
N LEU A 396 3.01 14.27 -4.99
CA LEU A 396 3.09 13.00 -5.68
C LEU A 396 4.50 12.46 -5.61
N ARG A 397 4.61 11.16 -5.41
CA ARG A 397 5.90 10.46 -5.37
C ARG A 397 5.84 9.23 -6.23
N SER A 398 6.91 9.01 -6.98
CA SER A 398 7.13 7.78 -7.74
C SER A 398 8.44 7.15 -7.29
N ASN A 399 8.45 5.85 -7.18
CA ASN A 399 9.65 5.07 -6.93
C ASN A 399 9.51 3.75 -7.66
N PHE A 400 10.34 3.53 -8.66
CA PHE A 400 10.39 2.29 -9.40
C PHE A 400 11.82 1.78 -9.43
N SER A 401 12.02 0.51 -9.10
CA SER A 401 13.34 -0.07 -8.96
C SER A 401 13.47 -1.42 -9.66
N TRP A 402 14.58 -1.59 -10.32
CA TRP A 402 15.11 -2.86 -10.76
C TRP A 402 16.36 -3.18 -9.94
N ARG A 403 16.37 -4.31 -9.27
CA ARG A 403 17.51 -4.77 -8.46
C ARG A 403 17.93 -6.16 -8.92
N GLU A 404 19.23 -6.34 -9.10
CA GLU A 404 19.84 -7.62 -9.38
C GLU A 404 20.89 -7.94 -8.32
N SER A 405 20.77 -9.09 -7.69
CA SER A 405 21.78 -9.65 -6.79
C SER A 405 22.36 -10.89 -7.44
N PHE A 406 23.67 -11.03 -7.46
CA PHE A 406 24.32 -12.15 -8.16
C PHE A 406 24.61 -13.28 -7.16
N PRO A 407 23.89 -14.42 -7.21
CA PRO A 407 24.11 -15.54 -6.30
C PRO A 407 25.57 -16.00 -6.30
N GLY A 408 26.14 -16.14 -5.12
CA GLY A 408 27.55 -16.54 -4.96
C GLY A 408 28.58 -15.44 -5.27
N LYS A 409 28.16 -14.25 -5.70
CA LYS A 409 29.04 -13.09 -5.92
C LYS A 409 28.73 -11.98 -4.91
N PRO A 410 29.74 -11.29 -4.41
CA PRO A 410 29.58 -10.31 -3.35
C PRO A 410 29.18 -8.90 -3.89
N TYR A 411 28.34 -8.81 -4.89
CA TYR A 411 27.91 -7.53 -5.41
C TYR A 411 26.45 -7.54 -5.87
N SER A 412 25.84 -6.39 -5.87
CA SER A 412 24.50 -6.14 -6.35
C SER A 412 24.42 -4.85 -7.15
N LEU A 413 23.46 -4.82 -8.05
CA LEU A 413 23.16 -3.73 -8.97
C LEU A 413 21.74 -3.27 -8.78
N SER A 414 21.46 -1.96 -8.83
CA SER A 414 20.11 -1.46 -8.94
C SER A 414 20.02 -0.24 -9.85
N LEU A 415 18.92 -0.17 -10.56
CA LEU A 415 18.52 0.98 -11.36
C LEU A 415 17.20 1.50 -10.79
N ASN A 416 17.16 2.77 -10.43
CA ASN A 416 16.00 3.37 -9.81
C ASN A 416 15.52 4.60 -10.60
N PHE A 417 14.21 4.74 -10.62
CA PHE A 417 13.50 5.94 -11.01
C PHE A 417 12.84 6.53 -9.77
N ASN A 418 13.14 7.77 -9.44
CA ASN A 418 12.49 8.50 -8.35
C ASN A 418 11.95 9.83 -8.88
N HIS A 419 10.72 10.13 -8.52
CA HIS A 419 10.05 11.35 -8.91
C HIS A 419 9.33 11.91 -7.68
N SER A 420 9.36 13.24 -7.55
CA SER A 420 8.60 13.99 -6.56
C SER A 420 8.05 15.25 -7.21
N GLN A 421 6.76 15.46 -7.09
CA GLN A 421 6.05 16.62 -7.64
C GLN A 421 5.20 17.26 -6.54
N ASN A 422 5.32 18.57 -6.37
CA ASN A 422 4.44 19.35 -5.52
C ASN A 422 3.45 20.13 -6.40
N THR A 423 2.18 19.82 -6.28
CA THR A 423 1.12 20.37 -7.13
C THR A 423 0.78 21.83 -6.83
N GLN A 424 1.08 22.33 -5.62
CA GLN A 424 0.86 23.73 -5.26
C GLN A 424 1.95 24.65 -5.79
N THR A 425 3.22 24.26 -5.62
CA THR A 425 4.37 25.02 -6.11
C THR A 425 4.74 24.66 -7.54
N GLN A 426 4.06 23.67 -8.14
CA GLN A 426 4.32 23.12 -9.48
C GLN A 426 5.75 22.58 -9.67
N LYS A 427 6.51 22.48 -8.58
CA LYS A 427 7.88 21.98 -8.63
C LYS A 427 7.93 20.46 -8.82
N ILE A 428 8.67 20.03 -9.83
CA ILE A 428 8.92 18.63 -10.13
C ILE A 428 10.41 18.33 -10.01
N THR A 429 10.74 17.20 -9.39
CA THR A 429 12.10 16.67 -9.32
C THR A 429 12.10 15.23 -9.78
N ILE A 430 12.91 14.93 -10.78
CA ILE A 430 13.07 13.58 -11.36
C ILE A 430 14.53 13.16 -11.22
N ASN A 431 14.77 12.01 -10.60
CA ASN A 431 16.07 11.35 -10.55
C ASN A 431 15.99 10.08 -11.39
N PHE A 432 16.52 10.14 -12.61
CA PHE A 432 16.56 9.01 -13.54
C PHE A 432 17.53 9.26 -14.71
N PRO A 433 18.37 8.25 -15.02
CA PRO A 433 18.58 7.03 -14.28
C PRO A 433 19.30 7.26 -12.96
N THR A 434 18.99 6.49 -11.92
CA THR A 434 19.81 6.37 -10.71
C THR A 434 20.35 4.96 -10.66
N PHE A 435 21.60 4.83 -11.05
CA PHE A 435 22.33 3.57 -11.06
C PHE A 435 23.11 3.40 -9.77
N ASN A 436 22.93 2.27 -9.08
CA ASN A 436 23.73 1.94 -7.91
C ASN A 436 24.38 0.57 -8.10
N PHE A 437 25.65 0.53 -7.85
CA PHE A 437 26.40 -0.70 -7.70
C PHE A 437 27.01 -0.74 -6.30
N GLN A 438 26.89 -1.86 -5.62
CA GLN A 438 27.48 -2.05 -4.30
C GLN A 438 28.05 -3.44 -4.12
N THR A 439 29.18 -3.52 -3.44
CA THR A 439 29.74 -4.79 -3.00
C THR A 439 29.32 -5.10 -1.57
N LEU A 440 29.15 -6.37 -1.26
CA LEU A 440 29.18 -6.86 0.10
C LEU A 440 30.62 -6.79 0.63
N ASN A 441 30.81 -7.26 1.86
CA ASN A 441 32.15 -7.33 2.44
C ASN A 441 33.08 -8.20 1.60
N LEU A 442 34.08 -7.58 0.98
CA LEU A 442 35.15 -8.25 0.27
C LEU A 442 36.33 -8.45 1.25
N TYR A 443 36.92 -9.62 1.22
CA TYR A 443 38.09 -9.94 2.00
C TYR A 443 39.27 -10.18 1.04
N PRO A 444 39.93 -9.12 0.52
CA PRO A 444 40.90 -9.27 -0.56
C PRO A 444 42.14 -10.05 -0.14
N PHE A 445 42.43 -10.05 1.15
CA PHE A 445 43.63 -10.70 1.71
C PHE A 445 43.33 -12.05 2.38
N LYS A 446 42.09 -12.55 2.27
CA LYS A 446 41.72 -13.84 2.83
C LYS A 446 42.35 -14.99 2.04
N ARG A 447 43.08 -15.87 2.69
CA ARG A 447 43.64 -17.07 2.07
C ARG A 447 42.53 -17.99 1.57
N LYS A 448 42.70 -18.57 0.39
CA LYS A 448 41.77 -19.53 -0.20
C LYS A 448 41.74 -20.83 0.62
N GLU A 449 42.87 -21.30 1.08
CA GLU A 449 43.02 -22.45 1.95
C GLU A 449 43.64 -22.00 3.28
N ALA A 450 42.85 -22.00 4.33
CA ALA A 450 43.26 -21.53 5.64
C ALA A 450 43.86 -22.70 6.41
N VAL A 451 45.17 -22.80 6.43
CA VAL A 451 45.92 -23.72 7.29
C VAL A 451 46.47 -22.92 8.49
N GLY A 452 46.14 -23.36 9.70
CA GLY A 452 46.56 -22.73 10.95
C GLY A 452 45.67 -21.56 11.41
N SER A 453 46.14 -20.76 12.36
CA SER A 453 45.41 -19.64 12.92
C SER A 453 45.20 -18.52 11.90
N LYS A 454 44.04 -17.84 12.01
CA LYS A 454 43.70 -16.67 11.18
C LYS A 454 44.70 -15.54 11.38
N LYS A 455 45.20 -14.98 10.30
CA LYS A 455 46.18 -13.87 10.34
C LYS A 455 45.43 -12.52 10.36
N TRP A 456 46.04 -11.49 10.92
CA TRP A 456 45.45 -10.18 11.14
C TRP A 456 44.94 -9.50 9.84
N TYR A 457 45.60 -9.70 8.71
CA TYR A 457 45.23 -9.10 7.44
C TYR A 457 44.05 -9.80 6.78
N GLU A 458 43.67 -11.00 7.19
CA GLU A 458 42.50 -11.72 6.65
C GLU A 458 41.18 -11.10 7.10
N ASP A 459 41.21 -10.28 8.15
CA ASP A 459 40.07 -9.53 8.64
C ASP A 459 39.92 -8.15 7.99
N ILE A 460 40.78 -7.82 7.03
CA ILE A 460 40.59 -6.57 6.27
C ILE A 460 39.42 -6.71 5.35
N VAL A 461 38.44 -5.86 5.58
CA VAL A 461 37.22 -5.77 4.80
C VAL A 461 37.30 -4.58 3.87
N LEU A 462 37.02 -4.81 2.59
CA LEU A 462 36.85 -3.77 1.58
C LEU A 462 35.38 -3.74 1.18
N THR A 463 34.77 -2.57 1.22
CA THR A 463 33.44 -2.31 0.65
C THR A 463 33.53 -1.21 -0.38
N TYR A 464 32.79 -1.36 -1.47
CA TYR A 464 32.71 -0.34 -2.52
C TYR A 464 31.28 -0.12 -2.92
N SER A 465 30.90 1.14 -3.08
CA SER A 465 29.59 1.50 -3.65
C SER A 465 29.73 2.67 -4.59
N THR A 466 28.99 2.65 -5.68
CA THR A 466 28.86 3.79 -6.58
C THR A 466 27.40 4.07 -6.88
N GLU A 467 27.07 5.35 -6.95
CA GLU A 467 25.79 5.87 -7.39
C GLU A 467 26.05 6.87 -8.53
N ALA A 468 25.53 6.59 -9.69
CA ALA A 468 25.51 7.53 -10.81
C ALA A 468 24.07 7.93 -11.08
N LYS A 469 23.77 9.22 -11.17
CA LYS A 469 22.41 9.72 -11.40
C LYS A 469 22.36 10.94 -12.27
N ALA A 470 21.25 11.07 -12.98
CA ALA A 470 20.80 12.32 -13.57
C ALA A 470 19.64 12.87 -12.74
N THR A 471 19.64 14.15 -12.48
CA THR A 471 18.60 14.86 -11.72
C THR A 471 18.10 16.04 -12.55
N LEU A 472 16.78 16.09 -12.68
CA LEU A 472 16.07 17.23 -13.26
C LEU A 472 15.23 17.85 -12.15
N SER A 473 15.31 19.18 -11.97
CA SER A 473 14.46 19.91 -11.05
C SER A 473 13.94 21.17 -11.73
N THR A 474 12.65 21.16 -12.07
CA THR A 474 12.02 22.25 -12.83
C THR A 474 10.56 22.44 -12.36
N ILE A 475 9.80 23.28 -13.04
CA ILE A 475 8.34 23.38 -12.86
C ILE A 475 7.64 22.51 -13.90
N ASP A 476 6.48 21.97 -13.54
CA ASP A 476 5.78 20.96 -14.37
C ASP A 476 5.37 21.47 -15.75
N THR A 477 5.11 22.76 -15.90
CA THR A 477 4.80 23.41 -17.17
C THR A 477 5.98 23.42 -18.15
N LEU A 478 7.21 23.40 -17.65
CA LEU A 478 8.43 23.38 -18.45
C LEU A 478 8.94 21.97 -18.76
N LEU A 479 8.27 20.92 -18.24
CA LEU A 479 8.73 19.54 -18.36
C LEU A 479 8.95 19.08 -19.82
N PHE A 480 8.27 19.68 -20.78
CA PHE A 480 8.38 19.36 -22.20
C PHE A 480 8.97 20.51 -23.04
N SER A 481 9.51 21.54 -22.39
CA SER A 481 10.17 22.64 -23.07
C SER A 481 11.58 22.25 -23.57
N PRO A 482 12.12 22.88 -24.61
CA PRO A 482 13.50 22.64 -25.07
C PRO A 482 14.57 22.99 -24.03
N GLU A 483 14.28 23.94 -23.16
CA GLU A 483 15.17 24.49 -22.11
C GLU A 483 15.44 23.48 -20.98
N ILE A 484 14.62 22.45 -20.87
CA ILE A 484 14.76 21.40 -19.85
C ILE A 484 16.15 20.74 -19.85
N LYS A 485 16.85 20.76 -21.00
CA LYS A 485 18.19 20.15 -21.11
C LYS A 485 19.21 20.85 -20.24
N ASP A 486 19.01 22.14 -20.00
CA ASP A 486 19.92 22.97 -19.22
C ASP A 486 19.73 22.75 -17.71
N ASP A 487 18.56 22.29 -17.31
CA ASP A 487 18.23 21.95 -15.92
C ASP A 487 18.68 20.57 -15.49
N ILE A 488 19.12 19.72 -16.42
CA ILE A 488 19.55 18.35 -16.12
C ILE A 488 20.98 18.35 -15.60
N ARG A 489 21.17 17.86 -14.38
CA ARG A 489 22.49 17.69 -13.76
C ARG A 489 22.86 16.21 -13.70
N TYR A 490 24.09 15.91 -14.04
CA TYR A 490 24.65 14.57 -14.02
C TYR A 490 25.77 14.46 -13.03
N GLY A 491 25.93 13.28 -12.43
CA GLY A 491 27.07 13.04 -11.58
C GLY A 491 27.17 11.59 -11.16
N ALA A 492 28.33 11.26 -10.63
CA ALA A 492 28.56 9.98 -9.97
C ALA A 492 29.26 10.18 -8.61
N ARG A 493 28.96 9.31 -7.69
CA ARG A 493 29.61 9.25 -6.37
C ARG A 493 30.13 7.85 -6.13
N HIS A 494 31.42 7.74 -5.85
CA HIS A 494 32.10 6.51 -5.50
C HIS A 494 32.48 6.54 -4.03
N ASN A 495 32.20 5.48 -3.28
CA ASN A 495 32.64 5.32 -1.90
C ASN A 495 33.38 4.00 -1.80
N ALA A 496 34.60 4.03 -1.32
CA ALA A 496 35.38 2.86 -0.96
C ALA A 496 35.75 2.95 0.51
N SER A 497 35.51 1.89 1.28
CA SER A 497 35.89 1.83 2.68
C SER A 497 36.67 0.54 2.93
N MET A 498 37.85 0.71 3.50
CA MET A 498 38.69 -0.40 3.95
C MET A 498 38.80 -0.34 5.46
N SER A 499 38.45 -1.41 6.14
CA SER A 499 38.46 -1.46 7.61
C SER A 499 38.94 -2.83 8.13
N SER A 500 39.46 -2.83 9.34
CA SER A 500 39.78 -4.05 10.05
C SER A 500 39.45 -3.92 11.55
N SER A 501 39.47 -5.02 12.28
CA SER A 501 39.21 -5.04 13.71
C SER A 501 40.19 -5.93 14.42
N PHE A 502 40.91 -5.35 15.37
CA PHE A 502 41.92 -6.03 16.17
C PHE A 502 41.57 -6.01 17.65
N LYS A 503 41.86 -7.07 18.36
CA LYS A 503 41.80 -7.10 19.83
C LYS A 503 43.14 -6.77 20.41
N LEU A 504 43.22 -5.65 21.14
CA LEU A 504 44.38 -5.28 21.93
C LEU A 504 44.14 -5.68 23.40
N PHE A 505 45.15 -6.29 24.04
CA PHE A 505 45.11 -6.67 25.46
C PHE A 505 43.85 -7.42 25.88
N LYS A 506 43.23 -8.22 24.98
CA LYS A 506 41.99 -8.98 25.16
C LYS A 506 40.70 -8.13 25.31
N TYR A 507 40.77 -6.90 25.78
CA TYR A 507 39.62 -6.09 26.19
C TYR A 507 39.35 -4.87 25.31
N LEU A 508 40.36 -4.40 24.58
CA LEU A 508 40.25 -3.23 23.72
C LEU A 508 40.11 -3.65 22.26
N ASN A 509 39.17 -3.08 21.55
CA ASN A 509 39.03 -3.28 20.10
C ASN A 509 39.58 -2.05 19.38
N LEU A 510 40.61 -2.26 18.57
CA LEU A 510 41.15 -1.25 17.65
C LEU A 510 40.58 -1.48 16.25
N ASN A 511 39.92 -0.49 15.72
CA ASN A 511 39.25 -0.57 14.41
C ASN A 511 39.81 0.53 13.49
N PRO A 512 40.91 0.29 12.79
CA PRO A 512 41.40 1.20 11.75
C PRO A 512 40.46 1.15 10.52
N SER A 513 40.26 2.29 9.91
CA SER A 513 39.52 2.40 8.66
C SER A 513 40.03 3.56 7.79
N VAL A 514 39.99 3.35 6.50
CA VAL A 514 40.26 4.36 5.48
C VAL A 514 39.01 4.46 4.62
N ASN A 515 38.46 5.64 4.55
CA ASN A 515 37.29 5.92 3.73
C ASN A 515 37.70 6.86 2.59
N TYR A 516 37.42 6.45 1.37
CA TYR A 516 37.67 7.21 0.17
C TYR A 516 36.35 7.51 -0.51
N LYS A 517 36.15 8.77 -0.92
CA LYS A 517 34.99 9.25 -1.66
C LYS A 517 35.46 10.02 -2.87
N GLU A 518 34.88 9.71 -4.02
CA GLU A 518 35.13 10.45 -5.23
C GLU A 518 33.78 10.86 -5.83
N TYR A 519 33.70 12.13 -6.21
CA TYR A 519 32.51 12.69 -6.83
C TYR A 519 32.88 13.14 -8.24
N TRP A 520 32.12 12.68 -9.20
CA TRP A 520 32.22 13.12 -10.59
C TRP A 520 31.10 14.11 -10.85
N TYR A 521 31.50 15.33 -11.17
CA TYR A 521 30.63 16.42 -11.58
C TYR A 521 30.89 16.74 -13.05
N PHE A 522 29.84 17.12 -13.76
CA PHE A 522 29.92 17.51 -15.19
C PHE A 522 29.63 18.98 -15.36
N ASP A 523 29.39 19.67 -14.25
CA ASP A 523 29.24 21.11 -14.13
C ASP A 523 29.92 21.61 -12.85
N HIS A 524 30.47 22.80 -12.89
CA HIS A 524 30.99 23.50 -11.73
C HIS A 524 30.93 25.00 -11.95
N LEU A 525 30.95 25.78 -10.83
CA LEU A 525 30.90 27.21 -10.90
C LEU A 525 32.31 27.78 -11.12
N GLN A 526 32.43 28.71 -12.04
CA GLN A 526 33.57 29.56 -12.19
C GLN A 526 33.17 30.97 -11.81
N ARG A 527 33.94 31.58 -10.91
CA ARG A 527 33.72 32.95 -10.49
C ARG A 527 34.85 33.84 -10.96
N SER A 528 34.51 35.03 -11.31
CA SER A 528 35.47 36.11 -11.63
C SER A 528 35.09 37.35 -10.82
N PHE A 529 36.11 38.10 -10.45
CA PHE A 529 35.91 39.38 -9.79
C PHE A 529 35.87 40.49 -10.84
N ASP A 530 34.80 41.25 -10.83
CA ASP A 530 34.64 42.44 -11.64
C ASP A 530 34.87 43.66 -10.72
N PRO A 531 35.92 44.45 -10.95
CA PRO A 531 36.32 45.55 -10.09
C PRO A 531 35.43 46.77 -10.23
N ASP A 532 34.53 46.83 -11.20
CA ASP A 532 33.71 47.98 -11.49
C ASP A 532 32.77 48.28 -10.31
N THR A 533 32.68 49.58 -10.04
CA THR A 533 31.82 50.10 -8.98
C THR A 533 30.39 50.13 -9.45
N SER A 534 29.50 49.53 -8.70
CA SER A 534 28.06 49.55 -8.93
C SER A 534 27.30 50.24 -7.79
N PHE A 535 26.16 50.81 -8.12
CA PHE A 535 25.33 51.56 -7.13
C PHE A 535 24.01 50.83 -6.98
N ILE A 536 23.60 50.65 -5.72
CA ILE A 536 22.26 50.15 -5.40
C ILE A 536 21.34 51.35 -5.20
N TYR A 537 20.29 51.43 -6.00
CA TYR A 537 19.32 52.50 -5.96
C TYR A 537 18.06 52.02 -5.24
N LYS A 538 17.53 52.90 -4.34
CA LYS A 538 16.17 52.77 -3.84
C LYS A 538 15.31 53.74 -4.67
N TYR A 539 14.26 53.16 -5.26
CA TYR A 539 13.27 53.92 -6.02
C TYR A 539 12.09 54.25 -5.12
N GLU A 540 11.72 55.53 -5.03
CA GLU A 540 10.42 55.96 -4.51
C GLU A 540 9.45 55.98 -5.67
N ILE A 541 8.40 55.18 -5.57
CA ILE A 541 7.36 55.03 -6.60
C ILE A 541 6.15 55.81 -6.08
N ASP A 542 5.60 56.68 -6.92
CA ASP A 542 4.29 57.29 -6.67
C ASP A 542 3.21 56.21 -6.64
N SER A 543 2.50 56.12 -5.52
CA SER A 543 1.45 55.13 -5.30
C SER A 543 0.20 55.30 -6.16
N GLU A 544 0.00 56.52 -6.74
CA GLU A 544 -1.16 56.83 -7.58
C GLU A 544 -0.85 56.69 -9.07
N THR A 545 0.35 57.10 -9.52
CA THR A 545 0.69 57.05 -10.95
C THR A 545 1.57 55.85 -11.32
N GLY A 546 2.26 55.23 -10.35
CA GLY A 546 3.23 54.17 -10.61
C GLY A 546 4.56 54.66 -11.18
N ASP A 547 4.76 55.99 -11.26
CA ASP A 547 5.96 56.59 -11.78
C ASP A 547 7.08 56.66 -10.71
N THR A 548 8.32 56.55 -11.18
CA THR A 548 9.49 56.68 -10.30
C THR A 548 9.73 58.17 -9.97
N LEU A 549 9.47 58.54 -8.71
CA LEU A 549 9.64 59.92 -8.24
C LEU A 549 11.10 60.27 -8.00
N GLN A 550 11.86 59.37 -7.36
CA GLN A 550 13.25 59.60 -7.04
C GLN A 550 14.04 58.31 -6.94
N ALA A 551 15.28 58.34 -7.45
CA ALA A 551 16.27 57.29 -7.25
C ALA A 551 17.36 57.74 -6.31
N THR A 552 17.47 57.15 -5.13
CA THR A 552 18.49 57.45 -4.13
C THR A 552 19.49 56.32 -4.03
N ILE A 553 20.78 56.62 -4.08
CA ILE A 553 21.83 55.60 -3.86
C ILE A 553 21.80 55.20 -2.38
N THR A 554 21.48 53.95 -2.12
CA THR A 554 21.43 53.41 -0.76
C THR A 554 22.72 52.71 -0.36
N ASP A 555 23.45 52.18 -1.35
CA ASP A 555 24.74 51.52 -1.10
C ASP A 555 25.62 51.55 -2.36
N THR A 556 26.92 51.45 -2.16
CA THR A 556 27.92 51.43 -3.23
C THR A 556 28.75 50.15 -3.11
N LEU A 557 28.67 49.33 -4.09
CA LEU A 557 29.44 48.11 -4.18
C LEU A 557 30.74 48.35 -4.95
N TYR A 558 31.86 48.11 -4.32
CA TYR A 558 33.22 48.28 -4.88
C TYR A 558 33.72 46.97 -5.45
N GLY A 559 33.07 46.55 -6.52
CA GLY A 559 33.27 45.30 -7.24
C GLY A 559 32.15 44.29 -7.01
N GLN A 560 32.06 43.33 -7.89
CA GLN A 560 31.06 42.27 -7.82
C GLN A 560 31.65 40.91 -8.22
N ILE A 561 31.06 39.81 -7.74
CA ILE A 561 31.41 38.46 -8.11
C ILE A 561 30.49 37.99 -9.22
N LEU A 562 30.99 37.86 -10.43
CA LEU A 562 30.30 37.21 -11.51
C LEU A 562 30.42 35.69 -11.37
N THR A 563 29.34 34.97 -11.61
CA THR A 563 29.31 33.52 -11.48
C THR A 563 28.78 32.88 -12.74
N ASP A 564 29.60 32.06 -13.39
CA ASP A 564 29.27 31.29 -14.59
C ASP A 564 29.26 29.78 -14.27
N THR A 565 28.45 29.02 -14.97
CA THR A 565 28.42 27.56 -14.87
C THR A 565 29.18 26.96 -16.04
N LEU A 566 30.34 26.37 -15.75
CA LEU A 566 31.12 25.65 -16.75
C LEU A 566 30.66 24.19 -16.82
N ARG A 567 30.33 23.73 -18.03
CA ARG A 567 30.01 22.32 -18.30
C ARG A 567 31.29 21.56 -18.67
N GLN A 568 32.03 21.17 -17.64
CA GLN A 568 33.28 20.44 -17.75
C GLN A 568 33.35 19.34 -16.70
N PHE A 569 33.88 18.20 -17.05
CA PHE A 569 34.13 17.12 -16.09
C PHE A 569 35.13 17.54 -15.01
N SER A 570 34.76 17.26 -13.77
CA SER A 570 35.58 17.52 -12.59
C SER A 570 35.44 16.37 -11.60
N ALA A 571 36.55 15.87 -11.09
CA ALA A 571 36.59 14.84 -10.06
C ALA A 571 37.03 15.44 -8.72
N VAL A 572 36.15 15.36 -7.73
CA VAL A 572 36.44 15.76 -6.36
C VAL A 572 36.73 14.52 -5.53
N ARG A 573 37.95 14.45 -5.00
CA ARG A 573 38.44 13.32 -4.22
C ARG A 573 38.57 13.72 -2.77
N GLN A 574 38.05 12.90 -1.87
CA GLN A 574 38.13 13.10 -0.42
C GLN A 574 38.47 11.78 0.24
N PHE A 575 39.27 11.81 1.28
CA PHE A 575 39.49 10.63 2.10
C PHE A 575 39.66 11.01 3.57
N ASP A 576 39.34 10.09 4.44
CA ASP A 576 39.62 10.14 5.86
C ASP A 576 40.28 8.83 6.33
N VAL A 577 41.19 8.98 7.23
CA VAL A 577 41.83 7.85 7.94
C VAL A 577 41.40 7.92 9.39
N ARG A 578 40.92 6.81 9.90
CA ARG A 578 40.37 6.73 11.25
C ARG A 578 40.94 5.51 11.99
N ALA A 579 41.34 5.70 13.22
CA ALA A 579 41.69 4.63 14.14
C ALA A 579 40.80 4.75 15.38
N THR A 580 39.87 3.81 15.54
CA THR A 580 38.91 3.81 16.66
C THR A 580 39.25 2.75 17.68
N LEU A 581 39.45 3.17 18.92
CA LEU A 581 39.63 2.31 20.08
C LEU A 581 38.36 2.29 20.91
N ASN A 582 37.80 1.12 21.16
CA ASN A 582 36.58 0.97 21.97
C ASN A 582 36.64 -0.27 22.85
N THR A 583 35.85 -0.23 23.93
CA THR A 583 35.66 -1.38 24.82
C THR A 583 34.22 -1.35 25.38
N LYS A 584 33.85 -2.47 26.02
CA LYS A 584 32.58 -2.57 26.76
C LYS A 584 32.87 -2.90 28.21
N LEU A 585 32.38 -2.05 29.09
CA LEU A 585 32.45 -2.21 30.53
C LEU A 585 31.03 -2.54 31.05
N PHE A 586 30.96 -3.47 31.99
CA PHE A 586 29.71 -3.93 32.57
C PHE A 586 29.74 -3.72 34.07
N GLY A 587 28.79 -3.01 34.62
CA GLY A 587 28.50 -2.92 36.02
C GLY A 587 27.15 -3.55 36.31
N THR A 588 27.06 -4.42 37.33
CA THR A 588 25.79 -5.01 37.74
C THR A 588 25.69 -4.94 39.25
N VAL A 589 24.60 -4.34 39.73
CA VAL A 589 24.28 -4.31 41.16
C VAL A 589 23.04 -5.17 41.35
N LEU A 590 23.07 -6.13 42.25
CA LEU A 590 21.97 -7.03 42.57
C LEU A 590 21.37 -6.66 43.93
N PHE A 591 20.03 -6.65 43.97
CA PHE A 591 19.26 -6.38 45.21
C PHE A 591 18.54 -7.66 45.68
N ARG A 592 18.64 -7.97 46.94
CA ARG A 592 18.02 -9.18 47.53
C ARG A 592 16.54 -9.02 47.82
N LYS A 593 16.10 -7.80 48.09
CA LYS A 593 14.69 -7.51 48.51
C LYS A 593 14.07 -6.43 47.62
N GLY A 594 12.74 -6.41 47.54
CA GLY A 594 11.99 -5.42 46.79
C GLY A 594 11.73 -5.80 45.31
N PRO A 595 10.99 -4.99 44.57
CA PRO A 595 10.63 -5.25 43.18
C PRO A 595 11.85 -5.10 42.22
N LEU A 596 12.82 -4.28 42.55
CA LEU A 596 14.08 -4.11 41.78
C LEU A 596 15.06 -5.18 42.24
N ARG A 597 15.37 -6.13 41.38
CA ARG A 597 16.32 -7.24 41.65
C ARG A 597 17.72 -7.01 41.13
N GLY A 598 17.87 -6.03 40.25
CA GLY A 598 19.20 -5.68 39.75
C GLY A 598 19.19 -4.45 38.88
N LEU A 599 20.30 -3.76 38.84
CA LEU A 599 20.61 -2.67 37.93
C LEU A 599 21.85 -3.03 37.14
N ARG A 600 21.77 -3.06 35.83
CA ARG A 600 22.88 -3.28 34.92
C ARG A 600 23.21 -2.03 34.16
N HIS A 601 24.46 -1.60 34.24
CA HIS A 601 24.99 -0.50 33.44
C HIS A 601 25.98 -1.08 32.41
N ILE A 602 25.77 -0.80 31.15
CA ILE A 602 26.70 -1.13 30.07
C ILE A 602 27.27 0.18 29.55
N MET A 603 28.57 0.35 29.70
CA MET A 603 29.29 1.52 29.24
C MET A 603 30.22 1.15 28.09
N THR A 604 30.14 1.88 27.00
CA THR A 604 31.01 1.66 25.83
C THR A 604 31.72 2.97 25.50
N PRO A 605 32.88 3.20 26.12
CA PRO A 605 33.76 4.30 25.73
C PRO A 605 34.39 4.02 24.37
N SER A 606 34.52 5.05 23.56
CA SER A 606 35.17 5.02 22.25
C SER A 606 35.94 6.30 22.01
N ILE A 607 37.17 6.15 21.58
CA ILE A 607 38.08 7.23 21.18
C ILE A 607 38.56 6.93 19.78
N SER A 608 38.43 7.91 18.87
CA SER A 608 38.86 7.78 17.48
C SER A 608 39.80 8.90 17.11
N LEU A 609 40.99 8.56 16.63
CA LEU A 609 41.86 9.50 15.95
C LEU A 609 41.41 9.56 14.48
N VAL A 610 41.14 10.76 13.99
CA VAL A 610 40.67 10.99 12.64
C VAL A 610 41.59 12.01 11.96
N TYR A 611 42.06 11.65 10.80
CA TYR A 611 42.80 12.52 9.92
C TYR A 611 42.01 12.76 8.64
N GLU A 612 41.82 14.02 8.28
CA GLU A 612 41.20 14.48 7.03
C GLU A 612 42.09 15.59 6.44
N PRO A 613 42.43 15.53 5.13
CA PRO A 613 43.25 16.57 4.52
C PRO A 613 42.51 17.91 4.46
N ASP A 614 43.26 18.99 4.37
CA ASP A 614 42.75 20.33 4.10
C ASP A 614 42.37 20.47 2.61
N TYR A 615 41.11 20.38 2.30
CA TYR A 615 40.61 20.49 0.93
C TYR A 615 40.47 21.96 0.46
N THR A 616 40.70 22.94 1.32
CA THR A 616 40.69 24.35 0.95
C THR A 616 41.97 24.80 0.23
N ARG A 617 43.05 24.00 0.38
CA ARG A 617 44.33 24.29 -0.25
C ARG A 617 44.21 24.38 -1.78
N PRO A 618 44.89 25.36 -2.41
CA PRO A 618 44.85 25.58 -3.87
C PRO A 618 45.21 24.35 -4.69
N GLY A 619 46.09 23.48 -4.21
CA GLY A 619 46.50 22.27 -4.89
C GLY A 619 45.40 21.25 -5.18
N TRP A 620 44.25 21.31 -4.48
CA TRP A 620 43.10 20.48 -4.76
C TRP A 620 42.20 21.05 -5.89
N GLY A 621 42.25 22.37 -6.13
CA GLY A 621 41.46 23.05 -7.17
C GLY A 621 39.97 23.14 -6.85
N TYR A 622 39.55 22.92 -5.61
CA TYR A 622 38.11 22.91 -5.26
C TYR A 622 37.59 24.31 -4.91
N PHE A 623 38.50 25.22 -4.59
CA PHE A 623 38.19 26.59 -4.20
C PHE A 623 38.88 27.60 -5.10
N GLN A 624 38.25 28.74 -5.29
CA GLN A 624 38.80 29.91 -5.94
C GLN A 624 38.95 31.01 -4.88
N ALA A 625 40.14 31.58 -4.78
CA ALA A 625 40.40 32.73 -3.94
C ALA A 625 40.21 34.02 -4.78
N LEU A 626 39.27 34.83 -4.43
CA LEU A 626 38.95 36.08 -5.15
C LEU A 626 38.78 37.24 -4.14
N PRO A 627 39.22 38.48 -4.50
CA PRO A 627 38.84 39.65 -3.75
C PRO A 627 37.33 39.91 -3.90
N VAL A 628 36.72 40.57 -2.96
CA VAL A 628 35.28 40.97 -3.00
C VAL A 628 35.11 42.49 -2.96
N ASP A 629 36.17 43.21 -2.73
CA ASP A 629 36.20 44.69 -2.63
C ASP A 629 37.46 45.20 -3.36
N SER A 630 37.28 46.02 -4.39
CA SER A 630 38.39 46.56 -5.19
C SER A 630 39.35 47.45 -4.37
N ARG A 631 38.90 47.95 -3.25
CA ARG A 631 39.70 48.75 -2.31
C ARG A 631 40.63 47.89 -1.41
N LYS A 632 40.35 46.61 -1.35
CA LYS A 632 41.11 45.63 -0.52
C LYS A 632 41.45 44.37 -1.32
N PRO A 633 42.30 44.49 -2.34
CA PRO A 633 42.60 43.36 -3.24
C PRO A 633 43.28 42.18 -2.56
N ASP A 634 43.96 42.42 -1.43
CA ASP A 634 44.65 41.40 -0.64
C ASP A 634 43.70 40.60 0.27
N SER A 635 42.48 41.07 0.45
CA SER A 635 41.45 40.36 1.24
C SER A 635 40.71 39.36 0.39
N LEU A 636 41.23 38.13 0.34
CA LEU A 636 40.68 37.06 -0.48
C LEU A 636 39.61 36.23 0.27
N ILE A 637 38.51 35.95 -0.39
CA ILE A 637 37.49 35.04 0.05
C ILE A 637 37.56 33.77 -0.79
N TYR A 638 37.46 32.60 -0.15
CA TYR A 638 37.51 31.29 -0.79
C TYR A 638 36.10 30.84 -1.19
N PHE A 639 35.83 30.82 -2.50
CA PHE A 639 34.58 30.38 -3.05
C PHE A 639 34.66 28.92 -3.50
N ASN A 640 33.75 28.11 -3.04
CA ASN A 640 33.69 26.73 -3.46
C ASN A 640 33.12 26.61 -4.87
N ARG A 641 33.88 25.96 -5.78
CA ARG A 641 33.49 25.74 -7.18
C ARG A 641 32.30 24.77 -7.31
N PHE A 642 32.05 23.92 -6.34
CA PHE A 642 31.00 22.92 -6.31
C PHE A 642 29.82 23.29 -5.41
N GLN A 643 29.63 24.56 -5.12
CA GLN A 643 28.50 25.07 -4.35
C GLN A 643 27.20 24.72 -5.08
N GLY A 644 26.26 24.05 -4.39
CA GLY A 644 25.00 23.61 -4.99
C GLY A 644 25.11 22.42 -5.95
N ALA A 645 26.29 21.77 -6.05
CA ALA A 645 26.47 20.59 -6.90
C ALA A 645 25.61 19.39 -6.45
N LEU A 646 25.39 18.46 -7.36
CA LEU A 646 24.45 17.33 -7.23
C LEU A 646 24.66 16.47 -5.97
N TYR A 647 25.88 16.29 -5.50
CA TYR A 647 26.23 15.51 -4.30
C TYR A 647 26.70 16.37 -3.14
N GLY A 648 26.46 17.67 -3.20
CA GLY A 648 26.87 18.63 -2.18
C GLY A 648 28.26 19.19 -2.41
N THR A 649 28.67 20.08 -1.51
CA THR A 649 29.93 20.81 -1.54
C THR A 649 31.03 19.96 -0.86
N PRO A 650 32.26 19.94 -1.37
CA PRO A 650 33.38 19.43 -0.63
C PRO A 650 33.49 20.07 0.76
N SER A 651 34.07 19.34 1.71
CA SER A 651 34.29 19.87 3.04
C SER A 651 35.11 21.17 2.97
N THR A 652 34.65 22.19 3.67
CA THR A 652 35.34 23.49 3.80
C THR A 652 36.23 23.55 5.03
N SER A 653 36.36 22.43 5.77
CA SER A 653 37.21 22.40 6.96
C SER A 653 38.67 22.48 6.58
N SER A 654 39.42 23.33 7.29
CA SER A 654 40.85 23.24 7.36
C SER A 654 41.29 21.83 7.80
N GLN A 655 42.56 21.50 7.62
CA GLN A 655 43.14 20.21 7.98
C GLN A 655 42.55 19.63 9.28
N GLY A 656 41.90 18.46 9.15
CA GLY A 656 41.25 17.81 10.27
C GLY A 656 42.10 16.70 10.88
N LEU A 657 42.98 17.05 11.83
CA LEU A 657 43.48 16.04 12.76
C LEU A 657 42.75 16.22 14.08
N ARG A 658 41.85 15.25 14.40
CA ARG A 658 41.04 15.36 15.59
C ARG A 658 40.83 14.04 16.31
N ILE A 659 40.58 14.16 17.59
CA ILE A 659 40.19 13.08 18.46
C ILE A 659 38.67 13.19 18.68
N ASP A 660 37.93 12.22 18.14
CA ASP A 660 36.49 12.07 18.43
C ASP A 660 36.35 11.16 19.66
N TYR A 661 35.65 11.59 20.68
CA TYR A 661 35.37 10.79 21.86
C TYR A 661 33.87 10.61 22.06
N SER A 662 33.48 9.41 22.44
CA SER A 662 32.07 9.10 22.75
C SER A 662 31.96 8.12 23.89
N LEU A 663 30.96 8.31 24.71
CA LEU A 663 30.59 7.45 25.82
C LEU A 663 29.17 7.02 25.67
N ARG A 664 28.97 5.78 25.23
CA ARG A 664 27.62 5.20 25.15
C ARG A 664 27.29 4.46 26.44
N ASN A 665 26.13 4.76 27.00
CA ASN A 665 25.62 4.12 28.19
C ASN A 665 24.25 3.51 27.93
N ILE A 666 24.03 2.31 28.48
CA ILE A 666 22.75 1.60 28.50
C ILE A 666 22.47 1.22 29.95
N PHE A 667 21.29 1.54 30.45
CA PHE A 667 20.86 1.18 31.79
C PHE A 667 19.67 0.22 31.70
N GLU A 668 19.82 -0.94 32.31
CA GLU A 668 18.80 -1.98 32.37
C GLU A 668 18.47 -2.29 33.82
N ALA A 669 17.20 -2.45 34.12
CA ALA A 669 16.71 -2.89 35.41
C ALA A 669 16.16 -4.32 35.32
N LYS A 670 16.47 -5.13 36.30
CA LYS A 670 15.88 -6.45 36.49
C LYS A 670 14.79 -6.32 37.55
N LEU A 671 13.53 -6.42 37.13
CA LEU A 671 12.36 -6.31 38.00
C LEU A 671 11.79 -7.69 38.29
N PHE A 672 11.43 -7.92 39.53
CA PHE A 672 10.71 -9.12 39.96
C PHE A 672 9.21 -8.95 39.68
N SER A 673 8.63 -9.93 39.00
CA SER A 673 7.20 -10.03 38.79
C SER A 673 6.62 -11.06 39.78
N PRO A 674 5.74 -10.64 40.70
CA PRO A 674 5.10 -11.58 41.61
C PRO A 674 4.17 -12.61 40.94
N ARG A 675 3.75 -12.33 39.70
CA ARG A 675 2.77 -13.14 38.96
C ARG A 675 3.34 -14.47 38.46
N ASP A 676 4.51 -14.40 37.85
CA ASP A 676 5.19 -15.55 37.24
C ASP A 676 6.38 -16.02 38.07
N SER A 677 6.55 -15.47 39.28
CA SER A 677 7.70 -15.69 40.16
C SER A 677 9.05 -15.51 39.44
N GLY A 678 9.02 -14.82 38.32
CA GLY A 678 10.14 -14.58 37.43
C GLY A 678 10.72 -13.17 37.52
N THR A 679 11.79 -12.94 36.79
CA THR A 679 12.41 -11.62 36.68
C THR A 679 12.42 -11.17 35.23
N HIS A 680 11.99 -9.94 34.98
CA HIS A 680 12.00 -9.31 33.65
C HIS A 680 13.04 -8.21 33.55
N ASN A 681 13.74 -8.17 32.42
CA ASN A 681 14.69 -7.11 32.15
C ASN A 681 13.99 -5.96 31.42
N ILE A 682 14.06 -4.77 31.97
CA ILE A 682 13.54 -3.54 31.40
C ILE A 682 14.68 -2.59 31.10
N ALA A 683 14.76 -2.06 29.90
CA ALA A 683 15.72 -1.00 29.56
C ALA A 683 15.22 0.33 30.14
N LEU A 684 15.88 0.85 31.17
CA LEU A 684 15.62 2.18 31.74
C LEU A 684 16.06 3.29 30.79
N LEU A 685 17.26 3.16 30.23
CA LEU A 685 17.79 4.00 29.16
C LEU A 685 18.37 3.09 28.10
N ARG A 686 17.74 3.03 26.94
CA ARG A 686 18.20 2.21 25.81
C ARG A 686 19.47 2.75 25.19
N ARG A 687 19.63 4.05 25.25
CA ARG A 687 20.80 4.75 24.75
C ARG A 687 20.93 6.09 25.46
N PHE A 688 22.16 6.36 25.90
CA PHE A 688 22.57 7.63 26.47
C PHE A 688 24.00 7.87 26.01
N ASP A 689 24.17 8.66 24.97
CA ASP A 689 25.45 8.91 24.32
C ASP A 689 25.94 10.32 24.66
N LEU A 690 27.16 10.43 25.14
CA LEU A 690 27.91 11.67 25.25
C LEU A 690 28.94 11.70 24.13
N LYS A 691 28.99 12.74 23.33
CA LYS A 691 29.91 12.86 22.17
C LYS A 691 30.52 14.23 22.07
N GLY A 692 31.79 14.27 21.70
CA GLY A 692 32.49 15.48 21.37
C GLY A 692 33.76 15.17 20.59
N SER A 693 34.46 16.20 20.19
CA SER A 693 35.75 16.08 19.52
C SER A 693 36.70 17.16 19.99
N TYR A 694 38.00 16.85 19.91
CA TYR A 694 39.10 17.75 20.14
C TYR A 694 39.91 17.86 18.86
N SER A 695 40.04 19.03 18.29
CA SER A 695 40.90 19.29 17.14
C SER A 695 42.33 19.52 17.57
N LEU A 696 43.21 18.71 17.01
CA LEU A 696 44.66 18.88 17.21
C LEU A 696 45.23 19.92 16.24
N ALA A 697 44.57 20.11 15.10
CA ALA A 697 45.06 21.00 14.04
C ALA A 697 44.50 22.43 14.15
N ALA A 698 43.38 22.63 14.84
CA ALA A 698 42.82 23.97 14.99
C ALA A 698 43.66 24.82 15.96
N GLU A 699 43.84 26.07 15.65
CA GLU A 699 44.52 27.05 16.55
C GLU A 699 43.55 27.52 17.63
N GLU A 700 42.29 27.77 17.23
CA GLU A 700 41.21 28.24 18.11
C GLU A 700 40.08 27.20 18.17
N PHE A 701 39.22 27.31 19.18
CA PHE A 701 38.03 26.47 19.36
C PHE A 701 38.35 24.96 19.27
N LYS A 702 39.40 24.52 19.89
CA LYS A 702 39.87 23.11 19.81
C LYS A 702 38.86 22.08 20.25
N PHE A 703 37.99 22.39 21.22
CA PHE A 703 36.90 21.51 21.61
C PHE A 703 35.65 21.82 20.77
N SER A 704 35.00 20.78 20.28
CA SER A 704 33.64 20.89 19.69
C SER A 704 32.59 21.12 20.77
N GLN A 705 31.40 21.45 20.36
CA GLN A 705 30.22 21.32 21.23
C GLN A 705 30.07 19.86 21.69
N LEU A 706 29.72 19.69 22.94
CA LEU A 706 29.39 18.40 23.53
C LEU A 706 27.92 18.08 23.28
N THR A 707 27.65 16.95 22.68
CA THR A 707 26.28 16.48 22.39
C THR A 707 25.90 15.36 23.34
N LEU A 708 24.74 15.49 23.96
CA LEU A 708 24.13 14.50 24.81
C LEU A 708 22.87 13.97 24.13
N ASP A 709 22.91 12.76 23.60
CA ASP A 709 21.79 12.09 22.93
C ASP A 709 21.23 10.98 23.81
N GLY A 710 19.93 10.87 23.89
CA GLY A 710 19.33 9.76 24.60
C GLY A 710 18.01 9.28 24.02
N THR A 711 17.75 8.02 24.28
CA THR A 711 16.48 7.37 23.93
C THR A 711 16.07 6.43 25.05
N THR A 712 14.85 6.60 25.53
CA THR A 712 14.26 5.67 26.48
C THR A 712 12.81 5.39 26.12
N ASN A 713 12.32 4.25 26.61
CA ASN A 713 10.91 3.93 26.57
C ASN A 713 10.32 4.10 27.95
N LEU A 714 9.21 4.77 28.02
CA LEU A 714 8.39 4.90 29.20
C LEU A 714 7.11 4.05 29.08
N LEU A 715 6.44 3.85 30.21
CA LEU A 715 5.14 3.16 30.26
C LEU A 715 5.18 1.79 29.53
N TRP A 716 6.11 0.93 29.93
CA TRP A 716 6.27 -0.45 29.36
C TRP A 716 6.42 -0.50 27.85
N GLY A 717 7.04 0.52 27.26
CA GLY A 717 7.28 0.57 25.84
C GLY A 717 6.15 1.19 25.02
N LEU A 718 5.14 1.77 25.65
CA LEU A 718 4.07 2.48 24.96
C LEU A 718 4.51 3.85 24.46
N SER A 719 5.48 4.47 25.13
CA SER A 719 6.02 5.75 24.72
C SER A 719 7.53 5.71 24.54
N THR A 720 8.00 6.54 23.64
CA THR A 720 9.43 6.75 23.40
C THR A 720 9.78 8.20 23.68
N VAL A 721 10.82 8.40 24.49
CA VAL A 721 11.41 9.70 24.75
C VAL A 721 12.76 9.74 24.05
N ASN A 722 12.93 10.71 23.17
CA ASN A 722 14.21 11.04 22.56
C ASN A 722 14.61 12.43 23.02
N PHE A 723 15.84 12.59 23.42
CA PHE A 723 16.38 13.90 23.76
C PHE A 723 17.76 14.10 23.13
N ASN A 724 18.05 15.34 22.78
CA ASN A 724 19.32 15.81 22.28
C ASN A 724 19.62 17.16 22.91
N PHE A 725 20.69 17.25 23.64
CA PHE A 725 21.15 18.49 24.24
C PHE A 725 22.57 18.79 23.77
N ARG A 726 22.84 20.06 23.52
CA ARG A 726 24.13 20.58 23.09
C ARG A 726 24.66 21.55 24.14
N PHE A 727 25.92 21.36 24.46
CA PHE A 727 26.67 22.17 25.41
C PHE A 727 27.96 22.66 24.75
N ASP A 728 28.40 23.87 25.09
CA ASP A 728 29.62 24.46 24.58
C ASP A 728 30.58 24.75 25.74
N PRO A 729 31.85 24.35 25.64
CA PRO A 729 32.87 24.70 26.63
C PRO A 729 33.31 26.19 26.52
N TYR A 730 32.95 26.88 25.43
CA TYR A 730 33.34 28.25 25.16
C TYR A 730 32.24 29.27 25.43
N GLU A 731 32.66 30.47 25.79
CA GLU A 731 31.76 31.62 26.01
C GLU A 731 31.28 32.25 24.70
N THR A 732 30.35 33.20 24.84
CA THR A 732 29.89 34.07 23.78
C THR A 732 30.14 35.57 24.14
N ASN A 733 30.37 36.37 23.11
CA ASN A 733 30.36 37.83 23.24
C ASN A 733 28.90 38.34 23.41
N GLU A 734 28.75 39.70 23.50
CA GLU A 734 27.45 40.35 23.63
C GLU A 734 26.55 40.09 22.41
N ASP A 735 27.14 39.92 21.23
CA ASP A 735 26.42 39.61 19.99
C ASP A 735 26.03 38.12 19.87
N GLY A 736 26.31 37.32 20.89
CA GLY A 736 26.00 35.89 20.87
C GLY A 736 26.99 35.01 20.07
N GLN A 737 28.07 35.63 19.54
CA GLN A 737 29.10 34.91 18.80
C GLN A 737 30.05 34.18 19.74
N ARG A 738 30.44 32.98 19.37
CA ARG A 738 31.39 32.14 20.12
C ARG A 738 32.78 32.79 20.20
N ILE A 739 33.36 32.92 21.42
CA ILE A 739 34.70 33.43 21.63
C ILE A 739 35.61 32.34 22.21
N ASN A 740 36.93 32.40 21.89
CA ASN A 740 37.87 31.38 22.27
C ASN A 740 38.35 31.51 23.76
N THR A 741 37.36 31.61 24.66
CA THR A 741 37.57 31.70 26.13
C THR A 741 36.66 30.65 26.77
N PHE A 742 37.22 29.84 27.69
CA PHE A 742 36.42 28.80 28.34
C PHE A 742 35.39 29.39 29.30
N VAL A 743 34.19 28.79 29.33
CA VAL A 743 33.13 29.12 30.31
C VAL A 743 33.64 28.95 31.75
N TRP A 744 34.51 27.99 31.98
CA TRP A 744 35.09 27.72 33.29
C TRP A 744 35.88 28.95 33.84
N ASP A 745 36.62 29.62 32.99
CA ASP A 745 37.47 30.74 33.39
C ASP A 745 36.63 31.92 33.89
N LYS A 746 35.50 32.20 33.21
CA LYS A 746 34.63 33.32 33.57
C LYS A 746 33.55 33.00 34.60
N ARG A 747 32.90 31.85 34.47
CA ARG A 747 31.71 31.52 35.25
C ARG A 747 31.86 30.36 36.23
N ARG A 748 33.02 29.73 36.27
CA ARG A 748 33.30 28.49 37.06
C ARG A 748 32.34 27.35 36.79
N LYS A 749 31.69 27.33 35.60
CA LYS A 749 30.83 26.25 35.09
C LYS A 749 31.57 25.51 34.00
N PRO A 750 31.48 24.17 33.94
CA PRO A 750 32.22 23.40 32.96
C PRO A 750 31.73 23.62 31.51
N LEU A 751 30.48 23.91 31.33
CA LEU A 751 29.82 23.99 30.00
C LEU A 751 28.70 25.02 30.04
N ARG A 752 28.46 25.68 28.91
CA ARG A 752 27.31 26.52 28.63
C ARG A 752 26.28 25.69 27.84
N PHE A 753 25.04 25.77 28.23
CA PHE A 753 23.92 25.19 27.46
C PHE A 753 23.71 25.98 26.17
N VAL A 754 23.57 25.27 25.02
CA VAL A 754 23.38 25.88 23.70
C VAL A 754 21.98 25.66 23.18
N SER A 755 21.56 24.43 23.15
CA SER A 755 20.21 24.07 22.69
C SER A 755 19.85 22.66 23.15
N GLY A 756 18.56 22.41 23.17
CA GLY A 756 18.06 21.07 23.46
C GLY A 756 16.75 20.78 22.78
N ASN A 757 16.51 19.53 22.49
CA ASN A 757 15.23 19.03 22.01
C ASN A 757 14.83 17.81 22.83
N LEU A 758 13.60 17.79 23.28
CA LEU A 758 12.96 16.63 23.90
C LEU A 758 11.72 16.28 23.09
N ASN A 759 11.66 15.04 22.64
CA ASN A 759 10.54 14.52 21.88
C ASN A 759 9.95 13.32 22.60
N LEU A 760 8.71 13.45 23.06
CA LEU A 760 7.91 12.41 23.70
C LEU A 760 6.84 11.96 22.70
N THR A 761 6.87 10.70 22.31
CA THR A 761 5.94 10.13 21.36
C THR A 761 5.27 8.88 21.93
N PHE A 762 3.94 8.87 21.93
CA PHE A 762 3.14 7.64 22.06
C PHE A 762 2.72 7.23 20.65
N ALA A 763 3.34 6.20 20.12
CA ALA A 763 3.03 5.74 18.76
C ALA A 763 1.86 4.75 18.81
N ARG A 764 0.71 5.16 18.27
CA ARG A 764 -0.49 4.32 18.05
C ARG A 764 -0.69 3.22 19.09
N VAL A 765 -1.05 3.61 20.28
CA VAL A 765 -1.39 2.67 21.33
C VAL A 765 -2.87 2.32 21.17
N SER A 766 -3.18 1.08 20.81
CA SER A 766 -4.58 0.62 20.85
C SER A 766 -5.08 0.64 22.29
N LEU A 767 -6.30 1.09 22.49
CA LEU A 767 -6.91 1.11 23.81
C LEU A 767 -7.03 -0.31 24.39
N ASP A 768 -7.18 -1.32 23.54
CA ASP A 768 -7.12 -2.74 23.94
C ASP A 768 -5.76 -3.12 24.57
N ARG A 769 -4.65 -2.64 24.02
CA ARG A 769 -3.32 -2.87 24.60
C ARG A 769 -3.16 -2.17 25.95
N LEU A 770 -3.70 -0.95 26.07
CA LEU A 770 -3.76 -0.24 27.36
C LEU A 770 -4.58 -1.02 28.38
N ARG A 771 -5.74 -1.52 28.00
CA ARG A 771 -6.61 -2.37 28.83
C ARG A 771 -5.86 -3.62 29.32
N LYS A 772 -5.22 -4.36 28.44
CA LYS A 772 -4.44 -5.54 28.80
C LYS A 772 -3.39 -5.21 29.85
N LEU A 773 -2.66 -4.12 29.67
CA LEU A 773 -1.65 -3.66 30.63
C LEU A 773 -2.23 -3.23 31.98
N ILE A 774 -3.41 -2.62 32.00
CA ILE A 774 -4.11 -2.21 33.24
C ILE A 774 -4.68 -3.43 33.95
N ASN A 775 -5.36 -4.32 33.23
CA ASN A 775 -5.96 -5.53 33.78
C ASN A 775 -4.90 -6.53 34.27
N GLU A 776 -3.79 -6.64 33.58
CA GLU A 776 -2.62 -7.40 34.03
C GLU A 776 -2.08 -6.91 35.39
N LYS A 777 -2.24 -5.64 35.71
CA LYS A 777 -1.84 -5.08 37.01
C LYS A 777 -2.84 -5.35 38.16
N GLN A 778 -4.12 -5.50 37.87
CA GLN A 778 -5.15 -5.57 38.90
C GLN A 778 -5.49 -6.97 39.47
N ASN A 779 -4.83 -8.02 38.95
CA ASN A 779 -4.99 -9.40 39.47
C ASN A 779 -6.46 -9.88 39.66
N LYS A 780 -7.38 -9.35 38.84
CA LYS A 780 -8.79 -9.80 38.91
C LYS A 780 -8.98 -10.97 37.93
N PRO A 781 -9.46 -12.13 38.41
CA PRO A 781 -9.93 -13.17 37.49
C PRO A 781 -11.04 -12.57 36.63
N GLN A 782 -11.05 -12.87 35.36
CA GLN A 782 -12.12 -12.48 34.44
C GLN A 782 -13.46 -13.01 34.94
N LYS A 783 -14.16 -12.20 35.69
CA LYS A 783 -15.59 -12.34 35.84
C LYS A 783 -16.22 -11.47 34.74
N GLU A 784 -16.88 -12.12 33.84
CA GLU A 784 -17.71 -11.49 32.82
C GLU A 784 -18.79 -10.67 33.51
N THR A 785 -18.60 -9.39 33.62
CA THR A 785 -19.62 -8.47 34.12
C THR A 785 -19.59 -7.19 33.32
N SER A 786 -20.70 -6.62 33.07
CA SER A 786 -21.13 -5.50 32.21
C SER A 786 -20.22 -4.25 32.07
N THR A 787 -19.16 -4.13 32.86
CA THR A 787 -18.16 -3.07 32.75
C THR A 787 -17.23 -3.24 31.56
N ASN A 788 -17.29 -4.36 30.88
CA ASN A 788 -16.40 -4.66 29.73
C ASN A 788 -16.93 -4.13 28.38
N GLU A 789 -18.24 -3.94 28.26
CA GLU A 789 -18.86 -3.52 26.97
C GLU A 789 -18.37 -2.15 26.50
N LEU A 790 -18.26 -1.16 27.40
CA LEU A 790 -17.74 0.16 27.05
C LEU A 790 -16.27 0.10 26.60
N LEU A 791 -15.45 -0.72 27.27
CA LEU A 791 -14.04 -0.85 26.91
C LEU A 791 -13.86 -1.65 25.62
N ASP A 792 -14.72 -2.63 25.36
CA ASP A 792 -14.75 -3.37 24.11
C ASP A 792 -15.21 -2.47 22.96
N PHE A 793 -16.17 -1.60 23.21
CA PHE A 793 -16.62 -0.58 22.28
C PHE A 793 -15.46 0.32 21.79
N PHE A 794 -14.59 0.76 22.71
CA PHE A 794 -13.44 1.60 22.39
C PHE A 794 -12.17 0.82 21.96
N SER A 795 -12.21 -0.51 21.96
CA SER A 795 -11.03 -1.34 21.67
C SER A 795 -10.43 -1.09 20.28
N GLY A 796 -11.28 -0.75 19.31
CA GLY A 796 -10.88 -0.43 17.94
C GLY A 796 -10.17 0.93 17.77
N LEU A 797 -10.10 1.75 18.85
CA LEU A 797 -9.43 3.05 18.78
C LEU A 797 -7.95 2.97 19.14
N SER A 798 -7.20 3.83 18.50
CA SER A 798 -5.78 4.03 18.78
C SER A 798 -5.49 5.52 19.03
N LEU A 799 -4.75 5.77 20.11
CA LEU A 799 -4.30 7.09 20.52
C LEU A 799 -2.84 7.29 20.14
N SER A 800 -2.53 8.41 19.55
CA SER A 800 -1.15 8.88 19.39
C SER A 800 -0.98 10.25 20.03
N TYR A 801 0.15 10.45 20.69
CA TYR A 801 0.50 11.73 21.30
C TYR A 801 1.92 12.11 20.91
N ASN A 802 2.12 13.37 20.58
CA ASN A 802 3.41 13.90 20.16
C ASN A 802 3.68 15.24 20.84
N LEU A 803 4.76 15.27 21.62
CA LEU A 803 5.26 16.47 22.27
C LEU A 803 6.70 16.69 21.84
N ARG A 804 6.97 17.82 21.16
CA ARG A 804 8.32 18.27 20.85
C ARG A 804 8.59 19.61 21.56
N TRP A 805 9.58 19.57 22.44
CA TRP A 805 10.01 20.72 23.21
C TRP A 805 11.43 21.10 22.82
N THR A 806 11.62 22.36 22.44
CA THR A 806 12.93 22.93 22.13
C THR A 806 13.35 23.88 23.25
N PHE A 807 14.56 23.73 23.70
CA PHE A 807 15.21 24.53 24.73
C PHE A 807 16.32 25.34 24.11
N LEU A 808 16.35 26.63 24.36
CA LEU A 808 17.42 27.58 24.07
C LEU A 808 17.97 28.12 25.38
N PRO A 809 19.11 28.84 25.40
CA PRO A 809 19.70 29.34 26.64
C PRO A 809 18.76 30.17 27.53
N ASP A 810 17.95 31.01 26.91
CA ASP A 810 17.07 31.96 27.62
C ASP A 810 15.59 31.70 27.42
N THR A 811 15.25 30.76 26.55
CA THR A 811 13.86 30.46 26.22
C THR A 811 13.63 28.97 26.01
N ALA A 812 12.40 28.55 26.27
CA ALA A 812 11.97 27.20 25.94
C ALA A 812 10.57 27.27 25.31
N TYR A 813 10.37 26.60 24.20
CA TYR A 813 9.08 26.61 23.51
C TYR A 813 8.71 25.21 22.99
N ILE A 814 7.43 25.00 22.88
CA ILE A 814 6.85 23.76 22.39
C ILE A 814 6.59 23.92 20.89
N ASN A 815 7.30 23.15 20.05
CA ASN A 815 7.11 23.14 18.60
C ASN A 815 5.87 22.35 18.19
N THR A 816 5.64 21.25 18.87
CA THR A 816 4.53 20.35 18.59
C THR A 816 3.96 19.84 19.90
N HIS A 817 2.68 19.99 20.08
CA HIS A 817 1.94 19.46 21.21
C HIS A 817 0.58 19.00 20.69
N SER A 818 0.47 17.74 20.33
CA SER A 818 -0.72 17.23 19.65
C SER A 818 -1.11 15.85 20.15
N ILE A 819 -2.40 15.61 20.13
CA ILE A 819 -3.02 14.33 20.35
C ILE A 819 -3.83 13.97 19.10
N ASP A 820 -3.85 12.71 18.71
CA ASP A 820 -4.61 12.22 17.56
C ASP A 820 -5.24 10.86 17.88
N LEU A 821 -6.53 10.75 17.63
CA LEU A 821 -7.36 9.57 17.83
C LEU A 821 -7.78 9.03 16.46
N ARG A 822 -7.59 7.74 16.24
CA ARG A 822 -7.96 7.04 15.00
C ARG A 822 -8.52 5.67 15.32
N GLY A 823 -9.38 5.17 14.45
CA GLY A 823 -9.87 3.81 14.56
C GLY A 823 -11.31 3.65 14.14
N SER A 824 -11.92 2.55 14.55
CA SER A 824 -13.29 2.19 14.22
C SER A 824 -14.08 1.91 15.48
N LEU A 825 -15.28 2.48 15.56
CA LEU A 825 -16.25 2.28 16.63
C LEU A 825 -17.47 1.55 16.06
N PRO A 826 -17.77 0.33 16.47
CA PRO A 826 -19.02 -0.33 16.16
C PRO A 826 -20.12 0.27 17.08
N LEU A 827 -20.99 1.12 16.57
CA LEU A 827 -22.11 1.68 17.33
C LEU A 827 -23.21 0.64 17.56
N SER A 828 -23.36 -0.29 16.62
CA SER A 828 -24.23 -1.46 16.69
C SER A 828 -23.70 -2.50 15.67
N GLU A 829 -24.38 -3.65 15.58
CA GLU A 829 -24.04 -4.66 14.56
C GLU A 829 -24.08 -4.10 13.13
N LEU A 830 -25.01 -3.17 12.87
CA LEU A 830 -25.20 -2.57 11.56
C LEU A 830 -24.47 -1.24 11.35
N TRP A 831 -24.22 -0.48 12.41
CA TRP A 831 -23.61 0.85 12.34
C TRP A 831 -22.14 0.84 12.74
N ARG A 832 -21.30 1.42 11.90
CA ARG A 832 -19.87 1.61 12.16
C ARG A 832 -19.45 3.05 11.92
N VAL A 833 -18.73 3.62 12.88
CA VAL A 833 -18.08 4.93 12.72
C VAL A 833 -16.58 4.73 12.64
N GLN A 834 -15.99 5.13 11.55
CA GLN A 834 -14.55 5.14 11.38
C GLN A 834 -14.03 6.56 11.58
N ILE A 835 -13.12 6.72 12.51
CA ILE A 835 -12.38 7.95 12.76
C ILE A 835 -11.06 7.84 12.00
N GLY A 836 -10.94 8.51 10.88
CA GLY A 836 -9.72 8.52 10.07
C GLY A 836 -8.63 9.37 10.74
N SER A 837 -9.03 10.53 11.30
CA SER A 837 -8.19 11.37 12.14
C SER A 837 -9.13 12.25 12.98
N PHE A 838 -8.85 12.36 14.27
CA PHE A 838 -9.45 13.33 15.16
C PHE A 838 -8.40 13.78 16.17
N GLY A 839 -7.72 14.85 15.84
CA GLY A 839 -6.63 15.34 16.67
C GLY A 839 -6.85 16.77 17.15
N TYR A 840 -6.08 17.15 18.18
CA TYR A 840 -6.03 18.50 18.69
C TYR A 840 -4.58 18.95 18.81
N ASP A 841 -4.26 20.09 18.21
CA ASP A 841 -2.98 20.76 18.34
C ASP A 841 -3.08 21.80 19.48
N PHE A 842 -2.50 21.49 20.63
CA PHE A 842 -2.53 22.34 21.82
C PHE A 842 -1.73 23.63 21.64
N HIS A 843 -0.70 23.62 20.76
CA HIS A 843 0.11 24.80 20.49
C HIS A 843 -0.67 25.81 19.63
N ARG A 844 -1.34 25.32 18.59
CA ARG A 844 -2.17 26.13 17.69
C ARG A 844 -3.60 26.32 18.19
N LYS A 845 -3.97 25.65 19.29
CA LYS A 845 -5.32 25.64 19.89
C LYS A 845 -6.44 25.35 18.90
N ARG A 846 -6.21 24.39 18.01
CA ARG A 846 -7.18 24.00 16.98
C ARG A 846 -7.24 22.50 16.79
N ILE A 847 -8.41 22.03 16.34
CA ILE A 847 -8.59 20.66 15.90
C ILE A 847 -7.79 20.48 14.59
N THR A 848 -7.05 19.38 14.50
CA THR A 848 -6.39 18.95 13.25
C THR A 848 -7.45 18.38 12.32
N TYR A 849 -7.19 18.35 11.04
CA TYR A 849 -8.13 17.91 9.99
C TYR A 849 -8.92 16.64 10.36
N PRO A 850 -10.09 16.77 11.01
CA PRO A 850 -10.90 15.63 11.40
C PRO A 850 -11.55 14.99 10.19
N SER A 851 -11.60 13.69 10.17
CA SER A 851 -12.32 12.91 9.17
C SER A 851 -13.09 11.78 9.82
N PHE A 852 -14.37 11.71 9.49
CA PHE A 852 -15.28 10.70 10.01
C PHE A 852 -15.94 9.98 8.84
N THR A 853 -16.02 8.67 8.90
CA THR A 853 -16.83 7.89 7.97
C THR A 853 -17.83 7.08 8.79
N ILE A 854 -19.11 7.33 8.56
CA ILE A 854 -20.22 6.60 9.16
C ILE A 854 -20.76 5.66 8.11
N SER A 855 -20.77 4.37 8.39
CA SER A 855 -21.33 3.37 7.48
C SER A 855 -22.42 2.56 8.18
N ARG A 856 -23.42 2.17 7.41
CA ARG A 856 -24.47 1.27 7.83
C ARG A 856 -24.70 0.20 6.78
N ASP A 857 -24.72 -1.03 7.24
CA ASP A 857 -25.20 -2.16 6.46
C ASP A 857 -26.72 -2.17 6.45
N LEU A 858 -27.32 -2.16 5.27
CA LEU A 858 -28.76 -2.14 5.03
C LEU A 858 -29.22 -3.42 4.32
N HIS A 859 -28.69 -4.55 4.73
CA HIS A 859 -28.91 -5.88 4.18
C HIS A 859 -28.20 -6.09 2.83
N CYS A 860 -28.74 -5.59 1.72
CA CYS A 860 -28.14 -5.67 0.39
C CYS A 860 -27.69 -4.30 -0.15
N TRP A 861 -27.70 -3.28 0.73
CA TRP A 861 -27.18 -1.96 0.44
C TRP A 861 -26.17 -1.54 1.50
N GLU A 862 -25.20 -0.78 1.09
CA GLU A 862 -24.27 -0.07 1.98
C GLU A 862 -24.55 1.42 1.93
N MET A 863 -24.81 2.03 3.08
CA MET A 863 -24.89 3.48 3.24
C MET A 863 -23.58 3.97 3.86
N GLY A 864 -22.98 5.00 3.29
CA GLY A 864 -21.80 5.63 3.84
C GLY A 864 -21.84 7.15 3.76
N LEU A 865 -21.43 7.79 4.86
CA LEU A 865 -21.24 9.24 4.95
C LEU A 865 -19.80 9.50 5.40
N SER A 866 -18.99 10.10 4.54
CA SER A 866 -17.67 10.62 4.92
C SER A 866 -17.75 12.12 5.10
N TRP A 867 -17.35 12.60 6.29
CA TRP A 867 -17.46 14.01 6.68
C TRP A 867 -16.09 14.57 7.08
N TYR A 868 -15.79 15.74 6.54
CA TYR A 868 -14.54 16.50 6.74
C TYR A 868 -14.87 17.89 7.28
N PRO A 869 -15.12 18.04 8.58
CA PRO A 869 -15.63 19.28 9.19
C PRO A 869 -14.83 20.54 8.87
N THR A 870 -13.50 20.45 8.85
CA THR A 870 -12.62 21.60 8.58
C THR A 870 -12.73 22.15 7.17
N ASN A 871 -13.18 21.34 6.22
CA ASN A 871 -13.29 21.71 4.82
C ASN A 871 -14.74 21.94 4.40
N ASP A 872 -15.69 21.84 5.34
CA ASP A 872 -17.15 21.84 5.08
C ASP A 872 -17.54 20.90 3.94
N ALA A 873 -16.83 19.77 3.82
CA ALA A 873 -17.02 18.79 2.79
C ALA A 873 -17.59 17.49 3.35
N TYR A 874 -18.54 16.92 2.62
CA TYR A 874 -19.02 15.58 2.90
C TYR A 874 -19.38 14.82 1.63
N THR A 875 -19.24 13.51 1.69
CA THR A 875 -19.67 12.61 0.63
C THR A 875 -20.64 11.60 1.24
N PHE A 876 -21.79 11.50 0.66
CA PHE A 876 -22.78 10.48 0.99
C PHE A 876 -22.91 9.51 -0.18
N HIS A 877 -23.03 8.23 0.11
CA HIS A 877 -23.39 7.24 -0.88
C HIS A 877 -24.38 6.23 -0.29
N LEU A 878 -25.31 5.83 -1.11
CA LEU A 878 -26.14 4.65 -0.92
C LEU A 878 -25.91 3.76 -2.12
N ARG A 879 -25.28 2.62 -1.91
CA ARG A 879 -24.88 1.73 -3.01
C ARG A 879 -25.23 0.29 -2.69
N VAL A 880 -25.41 -0.49 -3.72
CA VAL A 880 -25.48 -1.95 -3.64
C VAL A 880 -24.12 -2.48 -3.23
N ASP A 881 -24.08 -3.59 -2.52
CA ASP A 881 -22.86 -4.23 -2.03
C ASP A 881 -21.82 -4.37 -3.15
N THR A 882 -20.60 -3.94 -2.85
CA THR A 882 -19.51 -3.92 -3.83
C THR A 882 -19.04 -5.32 -4.20
N GLY A 883 -18.71 -5.49 -5.48
CA GLY A 883 -18.24 -6.77 -6.01
C GLY A 883 -19.37 -7.64 -6.57
N THR A 884 -20.61 -7.20 -6.49
CA THR A 884 -21.76 -7.88 -7.10
C THR A 884 -21.96 -7.40 -8.55
N PRO A 885 -22.62 -8.16 -9.40
CA PRO A 885 -22.93 -7.74 -10.78
C PRO A 885 -23.80 -6.47 -10.89
N LEU A 886 -24.47 -6.07 -9.81
CA LEU A 886 -25.31 -4.88 -9.73
C LEU A 886 -24.67 -3.72 -8.96
N ASP A 887 -23.37 -3.76 -8.70
CA ASP A 887 -22.61 -2.74 -7.95
C ASP A 887 -22.56 -1.36 -8.63
N PHE A 888 -23.03 -1.27 -9.89
CA PHE A 888 -23.21 0.00 -10.60
C PHE A 888 -24.39 0.82 -10.06
N ILE A 889 -25.29 0.21 -9.26
CA ILE A 889 -26.38 0.92 -8.61
C ILE A 889 -25.81 1.66 -7.41
N ASN A 890 -25.52 2.93 -7.62
CA ASN A 890 -24.95 3.82 -6.62
C ASN A 890 -25.63 5.18 -6.71
N ILE A 891 -26.04 5.71 -5.56
CA ILE A 891 -26.64 7.04 -5.44
C ILE A 891 -25.66 7.91 -4.65
N PRO A 892 -24.71 8.55 -5.31
CA PRO A 892 -23.76 9.43 -4.67
C PRO A 892 -24.37 10.82 -4.44
N TYR A 893 -24.07 11.42 -3.31
CA TYR A 893 -24.32 12.84 -3.08
C TYR A 893 -23.08 13.48 -2.49
N ASN A 894 -22.49 14.41 -3.22
CA ASN A 894 -21.25 15.07 -2.81
C ASN A 894 -21.49 16.56 -2.68
N LYS A 895 -21.30 17.11 -1.47
CA LYS A 895 -21.12 18.54 -1.32
C LYS A 895 -19.63 18.82 -1.55
N GLY A 896 -19.31 19.26 -2.77
CA GLY A 896 -17.93 19.47 -3.21
C GLY A 896 -17.27 20.66 -2.55
N THR A 897 -15.98 20.56 -2.38
CA THR A 897 -15.07 21.63 -1.90
C THR A 897 -14.83 22.72 -2.95
N GLN A 898 -15.40 22.63 -4.14
CA GLN A 898 -15.11 23.52 -5.27
C GLN A 898 -15.50 24.98 -5.06
N SER A 899 -16.45 25.28 -4.16
CA SER A 899 -16.90 26.66 -3.95
C SER A 899 -16.04 27.47 -2.98
N THR A 900 -15.11 26.87 -2.26
CA THR A 900 -14.33 27.54 -1.20
C THR A 900 -12.88 27.86 -1.59
N PHE A 901 -12.37 27.34 -2.70
CA PHE A 901 -10.98 27.57 -3.10
C PHE A 901 -10.72 28.82 -3.94
N THR A 902 -11.75 29.59 -4.31
CA THR A 902 -11.56 30.89 -4.98
C THR A 902 -11.24 32.04 -4.02
N GLY A 903 -11.07 31.77 -2.74
CA GLY A 903 -10.93 32.77 -1.67
C GLY A 903 -9.58 32.88 -0.99
N PHE A 904 -8.47 32.38 -1.55
CA PHE A 904 -7.13 32.73 -1.05
C PHE A 904 -6.43 33.66 -2.04
N ARG A 905 -6.55 34.94 -1.74
CA ARG A 905 -5.62 36.00 -2.14
C ARG A 905 -4.35 35.92 -1.28
#